data_ed976b842e866d1fc85f44333b1a7a14
#
_entry.id   ed976b842e866d1fc85f44333b1a7a14
#
_cell.length_a   1.000
_cell.length_b   1.000
_cell.length_c   1.000
_cell.angle_alpha   90.00
_cell.angle_beta   90.00
_cell.angle_gamma   90.00
#
_symmetry.space_group_name_H-M   'P 1'
#
loop_
_entity.id
_entity.type
_entity.pdbx_description
1 polymer ?
#
loop_
_entity_poly.entity_id
_entity_poly.type
_entity_poly.pdbx_seq_one_letter_code
_entity_poly.pdbx_strand_id
1 'polypeptide(L)'
;MSPFRPLIFILTAFVALQALAQTPAKPPLNVVLITIDTLRADHVGCYGYKQIKTPNIDSLAAEGTRFDRAFAVVPVTLPSHTSIMTGTYPMFSGMHDFSGNKLSPLQPTLASVLKLDGYETGAVIAAAVLDSRFGLNQGFDFYYDNFNFSRLDEANLDEMERPGNVVADVTLDWLAKNSQKKFFLWMHLYDPHFPYNPPEPYATEYATHLYDGEIAFADAQVGRLLRFLKEKGIYKNTLIVLCGDHGESLGEHGEKTHGFFIYNATMHVPLIIRLPESRLPENDTVADPVSLVDLMPTILGVVGLDVPSQVQGHSLLAELQGDRQASDHRPGESPAEKQAERDRTLYGETFLPRIHFNWSELRGSENTKYHFIDAPRPELYDLTRDPGELHNLFTDKSAVAAEMRSKLAAMIREYSAGKELAEKTGLDPALMERLKSLGYAGFSGGSDPTISSRNLPDPKDRIVTYELISDAVSESQHGHYQESIDKLKKVVITEPNSVPAHYLQGLDYYHLKMFAEAVDELQKTVQLSPDYALAFFNLGMAQAHAGQIDAAITTLQKTLQLDGTNFEAAYNLGVAYIQKSELEPAAEAFRQTVAIDPGLARGHRALGETLIYQGKLDEAVTELRRAVELAPQDPAMHESLAKALTAKGLTAEADEETRRAQQLTPH
;
A
#
# COMPACT_ATOMS: atom_id res chain seq x y z
N MET A 1 -2.75 32.18 -102.71
CA MET A 1 -3.18 32.80 -101.45
C MET A 1 -4.05 31.77 -100.70
N SER A 2 -3.48 31.12 -99.72
CA SER A 2 -4.16 30.11 -98.95
C SER A 2 -4.18 30.57 -97.48
N PRO A 3 -5.31 30.49 -96.76
CA PRO A 3 -5.29 30.85 -95.36
C PRO A 3 -5.08 29.61 -94.48
N PHE A 4 -4.18 29.71 -93.51
CA PHE A 4 -3.89 28.80 -92.42
C PHE A 4 -5.09 28.62 -91.50
N ARG A 5 -5.45 27.36 -91.17
CA ARG A 5 -6.33 26.99 -90.10
C ARG A 5 -5.47 26.53 -88.89
N PRO A 6 -5.70 27.05 -87.68
CA PRO A 6 -5.04 26.49 -86.49
C PRO A 6 -5.79 25.28 -85.97
N LEU A 7 -5.05 24.23 -85.72
CA LEU A 7 -5.49 23.01 -85.03
C LEU A 7 -5.51 23.28 -83.53
N ILE A 8 -6.70 23.21 -82.92
CA ILE A 8 -6.84 23.29 -81.45
C ILE A 8 -6.65 21.84 -80.92
N PHE A 9 -5.56 21.59 -80.20
CA PHE A 9 -5.35 20.39 -79.40
C PHE A 9 -6.09 20.54 -78.08
N ILE A 10 -7.17 19.83 -77.88
CA ILE A 10 -7.84 19.65 -76.58
C ILE A 10 -7.08 18.56 -75.81
N LEU A 11 -6.26 18.97 -74.84
CA LEU A 11 -5.57 18.12 -73.92
C LEU A 11 -6.54 17.77 -72.76
N THR A 12 -7.21 16.61 -72.84
CA THR A 12 -8.01 16.06 -71.74
C THR A 12 -7.08 15.44 -70.71
N ALA A 13 -6.80 16.21 -69.66
CA ALA A 13 -6.10 15.69 -68.49
C ALA A 13 -7.03 14.74 -67.70
N PHE A 14 -6.81 13.47 -67.77
CA PHE A 14 -7.37 12.47 -66.84
C PHE A 14 -6.69 12.61 -65.49
N VAL A 15 -7.33 13.34 -64.57
CA VAL A 15 -6.95 13.31 -63.16
C VAL A 15 -7.47 12.00 -62.58
N ALA A 16 -6.63 10.99 -62.55
CA ALA A 16 -6.89 9.79 -61.76
C ALA A 16 -6.80 10.17 -60.28
N LEU A 17 -7.95 10.36 -59.65
CA LEU A 17 -8.05 10.47 -58.18
C LEU A 17 -7.75 9.07 -57.62
N GLN A 18 -6.48 8.79 -57.29
CA GLN A 18 -6.15 7.67 -56.43
C GLN A 18 -6.75 7.94 -55.08
N ALA A 19 -7.92 7.36 -54.79
CA ALA A 19 -8.39 7.22 -53.45
C ALA A 19 -7.38 6.30 -52.74
N LEU A 20 -6.45 6.88 -52.01
CA LEU A 20 -5.69 6.16 -50.99
C LEU A 20 -6.74 5.57 -50.06
N ALA A 21 -7.02 4.29 -50.22
CA ALA A 21 -7.74 3.51 -49.22
C ALA A 21 -6.88 3.61 -47.96
N GLN A 22 -7.24 4.56 -47.07
CA GLN A 22 -6.70 4.55 -45.71
C GLN A 22 -7.12 3.19 -45.15
N THR A 23 -6.15 2.31 -44.98
CA THR A 23 -6.33 1.13 -44.12
C THR A 23 -6.92 1.68 -42.82
N PRO A 24 -8.08 1.21 -42.38
CA PRO A 24 -8.67 1.69 -41.14
C PRO A 24 -7.60 1.56 -40.06
N ALA A 25 -7.30 2.66 -39.41
CA ALA A 25 -6.33 2.68 -38.31
C ALA A 25 -6.74 1.55 -37.34
N LYS A 26 -5.81 0.67 -36.99
CA LYS A 26 -6.11 -0.35 -36.01
C LYS A 26 -6.70 0.34 -34.78
N PRO A 27 -7.82 -0.17 -34.24
CA PRO A 27 -8.41 0.44 -33.06
C PRO A 27 -7.36 0.52 -31.94
N PRO A 28 -7.37 1.59 -31.16
CA PRO A 28 -6.39 1.77 -30.09
C PRO A 28 -6.47 0.61 -29.11
N LEU A 29 -5.31 0.14 -28.66
CA LEU A 29 -5.21 -0.95 -27.71
C LEU A 29 -5.45 -0.42 -26.30
N ASN A 30 -6.47 -0.94 -25.62
CA ASN A 30 -6.73 -0.65 -24.21
C ASN A 30 -5.93 -1.59 -23.31
N VAL A 31 -5.66 -1.15 -22.07
CA VAL A 31 -4.97 -1.95 -21.06
C VAL A 31 -5.83 -1.99 -19.79
N VAL A 32 -6.05 -3.18 -19.27
CA VAL A 32 -6.69 -3.43 -17.97
C VAL A 32 -5.75 -4.29 -17.14
N LEU A 33 -5.39 -3.79 -15.98
CA LEU A 33 -4.69 -4.52 -14.94
C LEU A 33 -5.67 -4.79 -13.79
N ILE A 34 -5.84 -6.06 -13.43
CA ILE A 34 -6.65 -6.51 -12.30
C ILE A 34 -5.67 -7.12 -11.29
N THR A 35 -5.56 -6.53 -10.11
CA THR A 35 -4.83 -7.12 -9.00
C THR A 35 -5.81 -7.52 -7.91
N ILE A 36 -5.65 -8.73 -7.38
CA ILE A 36 -6.47 -9.29 -6.31
C ILE A 36 -5.54 -9.55 -5.13
N ASP A 37 -5.79 -8.85 -4.03
CA ASP A 37 -4.98 -8.91 -2.81
C ASP A 37 -4.97 -10.33 -2.24
N THR A 38 -3.85 -10.77 -1.72
CA THR A 38 -3.64 -12.08 -1.08
C THR A 38 -4.08 -13.31 -1.87
N LEU A 39 -4.26 -13.22 -3.20
CA LEU A 39 -4.77 -14.33 -4.00
C LEU A 39 -3.71 -15.40 -4.28
N ARG A 40 -3.90 -16.58 -3.72
CA ARG A 40 -3.05 -17.77 -3.95
C ARG A 40 -3.36 -18.44 -5.28
N ALA A 41 -2.32 -18.86 -6.00
CA ALA A 41 -2.50 -19.62 -7.24
C ALA A 41 -3.19 -20.97 -6.99
N ASP A 42 -2.83 -21.70 -5.94
CA ASP A 42 -3.35 -23.02 -5.59
C ASP A 42 -4.79 -23.00 -5.02
N HIS A 43 -5.42 -21.81 -4.90
CA HIS A 43 -6.83 -21.63 -4.56
C HIS A 43 -7.68 -21.16 -5.75
N VAL A 44 -7.17 -21.21 -7.00
CA VAL A 44 -7.91 -20.83 -8.21
C VAL A 44 -8.20 -22.05 -9.09
N GLY A 45 -9.42 -22.14 -9.66
CA GLY A 45 -9.91 -23.27 -10.43
C GLY A 45 -9.02 -23.65 -11.60
N CYS A 46 -8.57 -22.70 -12.43
CA CYS A 46 -7.71 -22.96 -13.58
C CYS A 46 -6.29 -23.42 -13.20
N TYR A 47 -5.86 -23.22 -11.93
CA TYR A 47 -4.62 -23.79 -11.38
C TYR A 47 -4.81 -25.18 -10.75
N GLY A 48 -6.02 -25.73 -10.81
CA GLY A 48 -6.29 -27.10 -10.39
C GLY A 48 -7.07 -27.27 -9.09
N TYR A 49 -7.36 -26.18 -8.36
CA TYR A 49 -8.15 -26.24 -7.14
C TYR A 49 -9.61 -26.58 -7.43
N LYS A 50 -10.18 -27.56 -6.71
CA LYS A 50 -11.51 -28.12 -7.01
C LYS A 50 -12.60 -27.76 -6.01
N GLN A 51 -12.22 -27.10 -4.90
CA GLN A 51 -13.17 -26.79 -3.82
C GLN A 51 -13.87 -25.44 -4.03
N ILE A 52 -13.39 -24.63 -5.00
CA ILE A 52 -13.93 -23.32 -5.35
C ILE A 52 -14.43 -23.28 -6.80
N LYS A 53 -15.31 -22.31 -7.07
CA LYS A 53 -15.72 -21.97 -8.45
C LYS A 53 -15.23 -20.55 -8.77
N THR A 54 -14.32 -20.45 -9.73
CA THR A 54 -13.79 -19.19 -10.27
C THR A 54 -14.04 -19.07 -11.77
N PRO A 55 -15.33 -19.15 -12.22
CA PRO A 55 -15.64 -19.32 -13.63
C PRO A 55 -15.19 -18.14 -14.52
N ASN A 56 -15.08 -16.95 -13.97
CA ASN A 56 -14.69 -15.76 -14.72
C ASN A 56 -13.16 -15.69 -14.90
N ILE A 57 -12.41 -15.97 -13.85
CA ILE A 57 -10.94 -16.10 -13.89
C ILE A 57 -10.57 -17.30 -14.79
N ASP A 58 -11.25 -18.43 -14.63
CA ASP A 58 -11.02 -19.62 -15.44
C ASP A 58 -11.31 -19.36 -16.93
N SER A 59 -12.36 -18.59 -17.25
CA SER A 59 -12.66 -18.21 -18.63
C SER A 59 -11.60 -17.28 -19.21
N LEU A 60 -11.04 -16.37 -18.40
CA LEU A 60 -9.95 -15.50 -18.83
C LEU A 60 -8.69 -16.31 -19.12
N ALA A 61 -8.37 -17.30 -18.29
CA ALA A 61 -7.27 -18.23 -18.50
C ALA A 61 -7.45 -19.07 -19.77
N ALA A 62 -8.69 -19.51 -20.04
CA ALA A 62 -9.01 -20.26 -21.26
C ALA A 62 -8.89 -19.43 -22.55
N GLU A 63 -9.03 -18.10 -22.46
CA GLU A 63 -8.89 -17.17 -23.58
C GLU A 63 -7.51 -16.46 -23.61
N GLY A 64 -6.59 -16.79 -22.70
CA GLY A 64 -5.29 -16.13 -22.54
C GLY A 64 -4.15 -17.10 -22.27
N THR A 65 -3.02 -16.56 -21.85
CA THR A 65 -1.85 -17.31 -21.37
C THR A 65 -1.86 -17.35 -19.85
N ARG A 66 -1.82 -18.55 -19.27
CA ARG A 66 -1.65 -18.77 -17.84
C ARG A 66 -0.18 -19.06 -17.53
N PHE A 67 0.33 -18.39 -16.52
CA PHE A 67 1.69 -18.64 -16.00
C PHE A 67 1.58 -19.54 -14.77
N ASP A 68 2.11 -20.75 -14.86
CA ASP A 68 1.99 -21.74 -13.78
C ASP A 68 2.82 -21.38 -12.55
N ARG A 69 3.83 -20.52 -12.73
CA ARG A 69 4.79 -20.18 -11.69
C ARG A 69 5.11 -18.68 -11.70
N ALA A 70 4.14 -17.87 -11.27
CA ALA A 70 4.35 -16.45 -11.07
C ALA A 70 4.55 -16.14 -9.58
N PHE A 71 5.52 -15.28 -9.27
CA PHE A 71 5.91 -15.00 -7.90
C PHE A 71 5.86 -13.51 -7.60
N ALA A 72 5.32 -13.19 -6.42
CA ALA A 72 5.44 -11.88 -5.82
C ALA A 72 6.91 -11.57 -5.49
N VAL A 73 7.23 -10.29 -5.37
CA VAL A 73 8.56 -9.83 -4.93
C VAL A 73 8.59 -9.68 -3.40
N VAL A 74 7.46 -9.25 -2.83
CA VAL A 74 7.25 -9.03 -1.40
C VAL A 74 5.85 -9.50 -1.04
N PRO A 75 5.64 -10.25 0.05
CA PRO A 75 4.30 -10.67 0.48
C PRO A 75 3.59 -9.56 1.27
N VAL A 76 3.59 -8.33 0.74
CA VAL A 76 2.99 -7.14 1.37
C VAL A 76 2.48 -6.21 0.27
N THR A 77 1.25 -5.72 0.40
CA THR A 77 0.47 -5.02 -0.64
C THR A 77 1.18 -3.84 -1.29
N LEU A 78 1.65 -2.84 -0.53
CA LEU A 78 2.26 -1.63 -1.09
C LEU A 78 3.57 -1.89 -1.84
N PRO A 79 4.57 -2.59 -1.28
CA PRO A 79 5.82 -2.87 -2.00
C PRO A 79 5.63 -3.81 -3.18
N SER A 80 4.69 -4.77 -3.12
CA SER A 80 4.37 -5.62 -4.27
C SER A 80 3.78 -4.80 -5.41
N HIS A 81 2.76 -3.98 -5.16
CA HIS A 81 2.18 -3.09 -6.17
C HIS A 81 3.20 -2.05 -6.68
N THR A 82 4.11 -1.58 -5.82
CA THR A 82 5.22 -0.73 -6.27
C THR A 82 6.06 -1.45 -7.31
N SER A 83 6.40 -2.73 -7.07
CA SER A 83 7.18 -3.53 -8.03
C SER A 83 6.41 -3.78 -9.33
N ILE A 84 5.10 -4.06 -9.26
CA ILE A 84 4.22 -4.21 -10.44
C ILE A 84 4.20 -2.92 -11.27
N MET A 85 4.00 -1.77 -10.62
CA MET A 85 3.78 -0.49 -11.30
C MET A 85 5.07 0.15 -11.82
N THR A 86 6.23 -0.17 -11.23
CA THR A 86 7.51 0.45 -11.62
C THR A 86 8.44 -0.50 -12.37
N GLY A 87 8.17 -1.82 -12.32
CA GLY A 87 9.08 -2.83 -12.87
C GLY A 87 10.42 -2.89 -12.14
N THR A 88 10.49 -2.46 -10.85
CA THR A 88 11.72 -2.41 -10.07
C THR A 88 11.59 -3.17 -8.75
N TYR A 89 12.70 -3.68 -8.25
CA TYR A 89 12.74 -4.36 -6.95
C TYR A 89 12.77 -3.36 -5.79
N PRO A 90 12.34 -3.76 -4.57
CA PRO A 90 12.30 -2.89 -3.39
C PRO A 90 13.65 -2.28 -3.03
N MET A 91 14.74 -3.02 -3.24
CA MET A 91 16.10 -2.52 -3.00
C MET A 91 16.50 -1.35 -3.90
N PHE A 92 15.80 -1.14 -5.02
CA PHE A 92 15.96 0.02 -5.90
C PHE A 92 15.00 1.14 -5.50
N SER A 93 13.71 0.82 -5.36
CA SER A 93 12.67 1.81 -5.05
C SER A 93 12.70 2.32 -3.60
N GLY A 94 13.32 1.56 -2.69
CA GLY A 94 13.28 1.85 -1.24
C GLY A 94 11.95 1.50 -0.56
N MET A 95 11.02 0.86 -1.28
CA MET A 95 9.69 0.49 -0.78
C MET A 95 9.71 -0.96 -0.31
N HIS A 96 10.09 -1.19 0.96
CA HIS A 96 10.21 -2.53 1.54
C HIS A 96 8.97 -2.94 2.35
N ASP A 97 8.21 -1.94 2.84
CA ASP A 97 6.98 -2.10 3.62
C ASP A 97 6.15 -0.80 3.62
N PHE A 98 5.22 -0.64 4.57
CA PHE A 98 4.37 0.54 4.76
C PHE A 98 4.93 1.58 5.73
N SER A 99 6.17 1.46 6.19
CA SER A 99 6.73 2.25 7.31
C SER A 99 6.94 3.74 7.03
N GLY A 100 5.99 4.36 6.35
CA GLY A 100 5.97 5.81 6.11
C GLY A 100 6.87 6.27 4.98
N ASN A 101 7.18 5.38 4.03
CA ASN A 101 7.87 5.73 2.80
C ASN A 101 6.86 6.02 1.68
N LYS A 102 7.25 6.90 0.77
CA LYS A 102 6.51 7.29 -0.42
C LYS A 102 7.38 7.05 -1.64
N LEU A 103 6.77 6.51 -2.70
CA LEU A 103 7.45 6.34 -3.97
C LEU A 103 7.97 7.68 -4.50
N SER A 104 9.25 7.74 -4.85
CA SER A 104 9.86 8.94 -5.42
C SER A 104 9.13 9.40 -6.69
N PRO A 105 8.83 10.71 -6.84
CA PRO A 105 8.21 11.24 -8.06
C PRO A 105 9.14 11.13 -9.29
N LEU A 106 10.41 10.85 -9.10
CA LEU A 106 11.37 10.65 -10.18
C LEU A 106 11.33 9.22 -10.76
N GLN A 107 10.66 8.29 -10.06
CA GLN A 107 10.54 6.92 -10.53
C GLN A 107 9.33 6.77 -11.46
N PRO A 108 9.54 6.40 -12.76
CA PRO A 108 8.43 6.21 -13.69
C PRO A 108 7.55 5.04 -13.26
N THR A 109 6.23 5.25 -13.35
CA THR A 109 5.23 4.20 -13.17
C THR A 109 4.64 3.79 -14.52
N LEU A 110 4.06 2.60 -14.60
CA LEU A 110 3.32 2.14 -15.78
C LEU A 110 2.29 3.18 -16.23
N ALA A 111 1.53 3.75 -15.28
CA ALA A 111 0.54 4.79 -15.55
C ALA A 111 1.17 6.06 -16.14
N SER A 112 2.32 6.50 -15.61
CA SER A 112 2.99 7.71 -16.10
C SER A 112 3.49 7.54 -17.54
N VAL A 113 4.03 6.35 -17.88
CA VAL A 113 4.50 6.05 -19.24
C VAL A 113 3.32 5.96 -20.22
N LEU A 114 2.25 5.25 -19.85
CA LEU A 114 1.07 5.13 -20.70
C LEU A 114 0.35 6.48 -20.90
N LYS A 115 0.29 7.32 -19.86
CA LYS A 115 -0.26 8.68 -19.96
C LYS A 115 0.49 9.53 -20.98
N LEU A 116 1.82 9.48 -20.98
CA LEU A 116 2.65 10.19 -21.96
C LEU A 116 2.36 9.76 -23.40
N ASP A 117 1.91 8.51 -23.60
CA ASP A 117 1.47 7.99 -24.92
C ASP A 117 -0.04 8.23 -25.19
N GLY A 118 -0.68 9.10 -24.41
CA GLY A 118 -2.05 9.55 -24.62
C GLY A 118 -3.13 8.58 -24.15
N TYR A 119 -2.83 7.68 -23.21
CA TYR A 119 -3.86 6.92 -22.52
C TYR A 119 -4.61 7.80 -21.50
N GLU A 120 -5.93 7.65 -21.46
CA GLU A 120 -6.71 8.06 -20.28
C GLU A 120 -6.45 7.06 -19.18
N THR A 121 -6.00 7.49 -18.01
CA THR A 121 -5.52 6.58 -16.96
C THR A 121 -6.42 6.63 -15.74
N GLY A 122 -6.93 5.48 -15.33
CA GLY A 122 -7.80 5.34 -14.16
C GLY A 122 -7.36 4.22 -13.23
N ALA A 123 -7.48 4.45 -11.92
CA ALA A 123 -7.29 3.44 -10.89
C ALA A 123 -8.45 3.49 -9.88
N VAL A 124 -8.90 2.31 -9.48
CA VAL A 124 -9.86 2.12 -8.37
C VAL A 124 -9.25 1.13 -7.41
N ILE A 125 -8.90 1.61 -6.22
CA ILE A 125 -8.19 0.81 -5.22
C ILE A 125 -9.10 0.48 -4.04
N ALA A 126 -8.89 -0.69 -3.44
CA ALA A 126 -9.69 -1.20 -2.34
C ALA A 126 -9.01 -1.06 -0.96
N ALA A 127 -7.69 -0.93 -0.91
CA ALA A 127 -6.93 -0.88 0.35
C ALA A 127 -6.36 0.51 0.63
N ALA A 128 -6.48 0.98 1.88
CA ALA A 128 -5.96 2.28 2.32
C ALA A 128 -4.43 2.39 2.21
N VAL A 129 -3.71 1.27 2.28
CA VAL A 129 -2.25 1.21 2.10
C VAL A 129 -1.81 1.54 0.67
N LEU A 130 -2.75 1.64 -0.29
CA LEU A 130 -2.51 2.10 -1.65
C LEU A 130 -2.98 3.55 -1.88
N ASP A 131 -3.36 4.29 -0.82
CA ASP A 131 -3.73 5.70 -0.90
C ASP A 131 -2.67 6.53 -1.63
N SER A 132 -3.10 7.59 -2.32
CA SER A 132 -2.24 8.49 -3.10
C SER A 132 -1.06 9.09 -2.31
N ARG A 133 -1.17 9.14 -0.97
CA ARG A 133 -0.09 9.57 -0.08
C ARG A 133 1.17 8.71 -0.20
N PHE A 134 1.05 7.45 -0.59
CA PHE A 134 2.17 6.55 -0.80
C PHE A 134 2.80 6.67 -2.20
N GLY A 135 2.21 7.46 -3.11
CA GLY A 135 2.82 7.87 -4.38
C GLY A 135 2.52 6.97 -5.58
N LEU A 136 1.71 5.92 -5.45
CA LEU A 136 1.31 5.06 -6.58
C LEU A 136 0.29 5.71 -7.52
N ASN A 137 -0.31 6.85 -7.13
CA ASN A 137 -1.19 7.65 -7.97
C ASN A 137 -0.48 8.37 -9.12
N GLN A 138 0.85 8.31 -9.19
CA GLN A 138 1.65 8.97 -10.23
C GLN A 138 1.27 8.47 -11.62
N GLY A 139 0.86 9.42 -12.49
CA GLY A 139 0.47 9.14 -13.86
C GLY A 139 -1.02 8.83 -14.06
N PHE A 140 -1.82 8.70 -13.01
CA PHE A 140 -3.26 8.51 -13.14
C PHE A 140 -4.00 9.85 -13.26
N ASP A 141 -4.98 9.93 -14.18
CA ASP A 141 -5.93 11.05 -14.33
C ASP A 141 -7.08 10.93 -13.33
N PHE A 142 -7.43 9.69 -12.99
CA PHE A 142 -8.43 9.34 -11.99
C PHE A 142 -7.84 8.28 -11.06
N TYR A 143 -7.79 8.58 -9.77
CA TYR A 143 -7.32 7.68 -8.72
C TYR A 143 -8.34 7.68 -7.60
N TYR A 144 -9.10 6.59 -7.49
CA TYR A 144 -10.18 6.50 -6.50
C TYR A 144 -9.67 5.85 -5.22
N ASP A 145 -9.23 6.69 -4.29
CA ASP A 145 -8.69 6.36 -2.97
C ASP A 145 -9.46 7.05 -1.82
N ASN A 146 -10.72 7.41 -2.04
CA ASN A 146 -11.56 8.12 -1.07
C ASN A 146 -11.79 7.28 0.21
N PHE A 147 -10.74 7.16 1.04
CA PHE A 147 -10.84 6.58 2.37
C PHE A 147 -11.11 7.69 3.40
N ASN A 148 -12.05 7.44 4.32
CA ASN A 148 -12.41 8.43 5.33
C ASN A 148 -11.51 8.32 6.57
N PHE A 149 -10.39 9.01 6.55
CA PHE A 149 -9.47 9.06 7.68
C PHE A 149 -9.87 10.04 8.80
N SER A 150 -10.90 10.87 8.59
CA SER A 150 -11.31 11.91 9.55
C SER A 150 -12.04 11.40 10.79
N ARG A 151 -12.42 10.12 10.81
CA ARG A 151 -13.10 9.45 11.94
C ARG A 151 -12.22 8.38 12.58
N LEU A 152 -10.92 8.63 12.69
CA LEU A 152 -9.96 7.67 13.22
C LEU A 152 -10.27 7.18 14.64
N ASP A 153 -10.98 7.98 15.44
CA ASP A 153 -11.38 7.62 16.80
C ASP A 153 -12.61 6.70 16.85
N GLU A 154 -13.39 6.61 15.74
CA GLU A 154 -14.62 5.83 15.64
C GLU A 154 -14.58 4.79 14.50
N ALA A 155 -13.55 4.79 13.66
CA ALA A 155 -13.52 4.02 12.43
C ALA A 155 -13.38 2.53 12.69
N ASN A 156 -14.34 1.75 12.24
CA ASN A 156 -14.19 0.33 12.05
C ASN A 156 -13.15 0.04 10.94
N LEU A 157 -12.51 -1.12 11.01
CA LEU A 157 -11.63 -1.64 9.96
C LEU A 157 -12.27 -1.57 8.57
N ASP A 158 -13.58 -1.80 8.49
CA ASP A 158 -14.39 -1.76 7.28
C ASP A 158 -14.41 -0.38 6.58
N GLU A 159 -14.04 0.71 7.28
CA GLU A 159 -13.92 2.05 6.66
C GLU A 159 -12.57 2.28 5.98
N MET A 160 -11.56 1.45 6.28
CA MET A 160 -10.21 1.51 5.68
C MET A 160 -10.08 0.63 4.44
N GLU A 161 -11.10 -0.16 4.15
CA GLU A 161 -11.17 -1.11 3.07
C GLU A 161 -12.41 -0.84 2.22
N ARG A 162 -12.39 -1.35 1.00
CA ARG A 162 -13.53 -1.21 0.08
C ARG A 162 -13.90 -2.56 -0.49
N PRO A 163 -15.13 -3.05 -0.26
CA PRO A 163 -15.58 -4.32 -0.82
C PRO A 163 -15.53 -4.33 -2.35
N GLY A 164 -15.24 -5.48 -2.93
CA GLY A 164 -15.04 -5.62 -4.38
C GLY A 164 -16.23 -5.19 -5.24
N ASN A 165 -17.48 -5.33 -4.76
CA ASN A 165 -18.64 -4.83 -5.50
C ASN A 165 -18.64 -3.30 -5.64
N VAL A 166 -18.18 -2.55 -4.63
CA VAL A 166 -18.05 -1.09 -4.69
C VAL A 166 -16.92 -0.70 -5.64
N VAL A 167 -15.79 -1.41 -5.60
CA VAL A 167 -14.70 -1.25 -6.57
C VAL A 167 -15.20 -1.46 -7.98
N ALA A 168 -15.95 -2.53 -8.22
CA ALA A 168 -16.53 -2.83 -9.53
C ALA A 168 -17.50 -1.74 -9.99
N ASP A 169 -18.37 -1.21 -9.11
CA ASP A 169 -19.31 -0.14 -9.44
C ASP A 169 -18.57 1.11 -9.93
N VAL A 170 -17.59 1.58 -9.17
CA VAL A 170 -16.78 2.77 -9.53
C VAL A 170 -15.99 2.52 -10.82
N THR A 171 -15.43 1.32 -10.98
CA THR A 171 -14.71 0.92 -12.19
C THR A 171 -15.60 0.98 -13.42
N LEU A 172 -16.81 0.43 -13.34
CA LEU A 172 -17.77 0.42 -14.45
C LEU A 172 -18.28 1.84 -14.77
N ASP A 173 -18.50 2.67 -13.78
CA ASP A 173 -18.87 4.08 -13.94
C ASP A 173 -17.78 4.88 -14.65
N TRP A 174 -16.51 4.66 -14.30
CA TRP A 174 -15.37 5.28 -14.97
C TRP A 174 -15.25 4.81 -16.43
N LEU A 175 -15.37 3.50 -16.67
CA LEU A 175 -15.33 2.92 -18.01
C LEU A 175 -16.50 3.43 -18.89
N ALA A 176 -17.69 3.61 -18.32
CA ALA A 176 -18.84 4.14 -19.08
C ALA A 176 -18.56 5.52 -19.68
N LYS A 177 -17.71 6.33 -19.01
CA LYS A 177 -17.31 7.67 -19.44
C LYS A 177 -16.09 7.66 -20.38
N ASN A 178 -15.22 6.67 -20.27
CA ASN A 178 -13.89 6.68 -20.89
C ASN A 178 -13.68 5.56 -21.94
N SER A 179 -14.60 4.60 -22.08
CA SER A 179 -14.46 3.44 -22.97
C SER A 179 -14.33 3.74 -24.46
N GLN A 180 -14.60 4.99 -24.89
CA GLN A 180 -14.39 5.44 -26.28
C GLN A 180 -12.99 6.02 -26.52
N LYS A 181 -12.18 6.19 -25.47
CA LYS A 181 -10.80 6.64 -25.52
C LYS A 181 -9.85 5.45 -25.45
N LYS A 182 -8.60 5.65 -25.79
CA LYS A 182 -7.52 4.75 -25.46
C LYS A 182 -7.28 4.85 -23.96
N PHE A 183 -7.40 3.76 -23.20
CA PHE A 183 -7.33 3.83 -21.75
C PHE A 183 -6.43 2.76 -21.12
N PHE A 184 -5.89 3.11 -19.96
CA PHE A 184 -5.32 2.20 -18.97
C PHE A 184 -6.17 2.25 -17.70
N LEU A 185 -6.62 1.08 -17.27
CA LEU A 185 -7.39 0.91 -16.04
C LEU A 185 -6.66 -0.06 -15.10
N TRP A 186 -6.47 0.35 -13.85
CA TRP A 186 -6.10 -0.52 -12.75
C TRP A 186 -7.29 -0.72 -11.82
N MET A 187 -7.74 -1.96 -11.67
CA MET A 187 -8.78 -2.39 -10.75
C MET A 187 -8.12 -3.24 -9.67
N HIS A 188 -8.10 -2.77 -8.44
CA HIS A 188 -7.58 -3.49 -7.29
C HIS A 188 -8.72 -3.97 -6.40
N LEU A 189 -8.81 -5.29 -6.18
CA LEU A 189 -9.75 -5.95 -5.27
C LEU A 189 -9.01 -6.36 -3.99
N TYR A 190 -9.61 -6.09 -2.83
CA TYR A 190 -9.03 -6.42 -1.53
C TYR A 190 -9.47 -7.79 -1.03
N ASP A 191 -10.72 -8.20 -1.37
CA ASP A 191 -11.15 -9.57 -1.13
C ASP A 191 -10.22 -10.52 -1.92
N PRO A 192 -9.54 -11.50 -1.33
CA PRO A 192 -9.80 -12.27 -0.09
C PRO A 192 -8.83 -11.99 1.09
N HIS A 193 -8.65 -10.79 1.50
CA HIS A 193 -7.75 -10.43 2.61
C HIS A 193 -8.38 -10.73 3.99
N PHE A 194 -7.56 -11.15 4.97
CA PHE A 194 -8.01 -11.33 6.36
C PHE A 194 -8.44 -9.97 6.99
N PRO A 195 -9.50 -9.95 7.85
CA PRO A 195 -10.40 -11.03 8.27
C PRO A 195 -11.42 -11.41 7.20
N TYR A 196 -11.61 -12.71 6.96
CA TYR A 196 -12.48 -13.19 5.88
C TYR A 196 -13.95 -13.05 6.27
N ASN A 197 -14.68 -12.20 5.53
CA ASN A 197 -16.11 -11.94 5.74
C ASN A 197 -16.85 -11.80 4.39
N PRO A 198 -16.88 -12.87 3.58
CA PRO A 198 -17.51 -12.80 2.27
C PRO A 198 -19.00 -12.48 2.40
N PRO A 199 -19.58 -11.67 1.50
CA PRO A 199 -21.00 -11.38 1.51
C PRO A 199 -21.83 -12.61 1.09
N GLU A 200 -23.14 -12.61 1.43
CA GLU A 200 -24.05 -13.63 0.92
C GLU A 200 -24.19 -13.54 -0.61
N PRO A 201 -24.30 -14.67 -1.33
CA PRO A 201 -24.45 -16.05 -0.81
C PRO A 201 -23.12 -16.78 -0.49
N TYR A 202 -21.97 -16.14 -0.68
CA TYR A 202 -20.65 -16.75 -0.54
C TYR A 202 -20.35 -17.17 0.91
N ALA A 203 -20.79 -16.38 1.89
CA ALA A 203 -20.64 -16.72 3.31
C ALA A 203 -21.30 -18.05 3.66
N THR A 204 -22.50 -18.31 3.11
CA THR A 204 -23.21 -19.58 3.31
C THR A 204 -22.59 -20.71 2.47
N GLU A 205 -22.26 -20.47 1.19
CA GLU A 205 -21.72 -21.50 0.28
C GLU A 205 -20.34 -21.99 0.75
N TYR A 206 -19.52 -21.10 1.30
CA TYR A 206 -18.15 -21.37 1.76
C TYR A 206 -17.97 -21.26 3.29
N ALA A 207 -18.99 -21.55 4.08
CA ALA A 207 -18.99 -21.34 5.55
C ALA A 207 -17.84 -22.02 6.31
N THR A 208 -17.20 -23.04 5.76
CA THR A 208 -16.05 -23.73 6.35
C THR A 208 -14.69 -23.26 5.78
N HIS A 209 -14.72 -22.43 4.74
CA HIS A 209 -13.54 -21.93 4.03
C HIS A 209 -13.82 -20.49 3.54
N LEU A 210 -13.92 -19.55 4.48
CA LEU A 210 -14.33 -18.16 4.18
C LEU A 210 -13.37 -17.45 3.20
N TYR A 211 -12.08 -17.77 3.23
CA TYR A 211 -11.11 -17.30 2.25
C TYR A 211 -11.52 -17.67 0.82
N ASP A 212 -11.95 -18.92 0.57
CA ASP A 212 -12.47 -19.33 -0.72
C ASP A 212 -13.77 -18.60 -1.10
N GLY A 213 -14.59 -18.26 -0.10
CA GLY A 213 -15.80 -17.47 -0.28
C GLY A 213 -15.51 -16.06 -0.82
N GLU A 214 -14.47 -15.44 -0.32
CA GLU A 214 -14.04 -14.12 -0.79
C GLU A 214 -13.40 -14.18 -2.18
N ILE A 215 -12.61 -15.22 -2.49
CA ILE A 215 -12.13 -15.43 -3.85
C ILE A 215 -13.29 -15.57 -4.84
N ALA A 216 -14.32 -16.35 -4.47
CA ALA A 216 -15.50 -16.51 -5.31
C ALA A 216 -16.27 -15.18 -5.50
N PHE A 217 -16.32 -14.35 -4.48
CA PHE A 217 -16.88 -13.00 -4.57
C PHE A 217 -16.04 -12.09 -5.48
N ALA A 218 -14.71 -12.08 -5.33
CA ALA A 218 -13.80 -11.35 -6.20
C ALA A 218 -13.91 -11.80 -7.66
N ASP A 219 -13.99 -13.12 -7.93
CA ASP A 219 -14.24 -13.68 -9.26
C ASP A 219 -15.52 -13.13 -9.90
N ALA A 220 -16.59 -13.00 -9.11
CA ALA A 220 -17.85 -12.41 -9.60
C ALA A 220 -17.67 -10.94 -10.02
N GLN A 221 -16.81 -10.15 -9.35
CA GLN A 221 -16.52 -8.77 -9.74
C GLN A 221 -15.66 -8.70 -11.00
N VAL A 222 -14.68 -9.59 -11.14
CA VAL A 222 -13.95 -9.78 -12.40
C VAL A 222 -14.95 -10.07 -13.54
N GLY A 223 -15.91 -10.96 -13.30
CA GLY A 223 -16.97 -11.27 -14.27
C GLY A 223 -17.82 -10.08 -14.69
N ARG A 224 -18.10 -9.15 -13.78
CA ARG A 224 -18.82 -7.90 -14.11
C ARG A 224 -18.02 -7.04 -15.08
N LEU A 225 -16.71 -6.87 -14.82
CA LEU A 225 -15.82 -6.12 -15.69
C LEU A 225 -15.71 -6.76 -17.08
N LEU A 226 -15.44 -8.07 -17.16
CA LEU A 226 -15.32 -8.79 -18.43
C LEU A 226 -16.60 -8.70 -19.27
N ARG A 227 -17.76 -8.82 -18.63
CA ARG A 227 -19.07 -8.65 -19.27
C ARG A 227 -19.23 -7.25 -19.85
N PHE A 228 -18.93 -6.21 -19.08
CA PHE A 228 -18.99 -4.83 -19.55
C PHE A 228 -18.11 -4.60 -20.79
N LEU A 229 -16.86 -5.07 -20.78
CA LEU A 229 -15.95 -4.95 -21.92
C LEU A 229 -16.50 -5.67 -23.17
N LYS A 230 -17.12 -6.84 -23.00
CA LYS A 230 -17.77 -7.61 -24.07
C LYS A 230 -19.00 -6.88 -24.62
N GLU A 231 -19.88 -6.35 -23.76
CA GLU A 231 -21.09 -5.61 -24.14
C GLU A 231 -20.77 -4.28 -24.87
N LYS A 232 -19.67 -3.61 -24.47
CA LYS A 232 -19.19 -2.40 -25.17
C LYS A 232 -18.42 -2.68 -26.46
N GLY A 233 -18.17 -3.96 -26.77
CA GLY A 233 -17.43 -4.39 -27.98
C GLY A 233 -15.94 -4.02 -27.96
N ILE A 234 -15.37 -3.70 -26.79
CA ILE A 234 -13.97 -3.32 -26.63
C ILE A 234 -13.08 -4.45 -26.10
N TYR A 235 -13.66 -5.54 -25.63
CA TYR A 235 -12.95 -6.70 -25.09
C TYR A 235 -11.86 -7.22 -26.04
N LYS A 236 -12.16 -7.29 -27.35
CA LYS A 236 -11.25 -7.81 -28.38
C LYS A 236 -9.98 -6.96 -28.56
N ASN A 237 -10.04 -5.67 -28.26
CA ASN A 237 -8.94 -4.72 -28.39
C ASN A 237 -8.32 -4.34 -27.02
N THR A 238 -8.58 -5.12 -25.99
CA THR A 238 -8.09 -4.86 -24.63
C THR A 238 -7.07 -5.93 -24.25
N LEU A 239 -5.87 -5.50 -23.85
CA LEU A 239 -4.93 -6.31 -23.08
C LEU A 239 -5.47 -6.41 -21.65
N ILE A 240 -5.66 -7.62 -21.15
CA ILE A 240 -6.12 -7.87 -19.78
C ILE A 240 -5.03 -8.66 -19.06
N VAL A 241 -4.54 -8.12 -17.96
CA VAL A 241 -3.61 -8.76 -17.03
C VAL A 241 -4.34 -8.94 -15.71
N LEU A 242 -4.39 -10.18 -15.20
CA LEU A 242 -4.90 -10.51 -13.87
C LEU A 242 -3.82 -11.22 -13.08
N CYS A 243 -3.54 -10.74 -11.87
CA CYS A 243 -2.62 -11.41 -10.95
C CYS A 243 -3.07 -11.23 -9.49
N GLY A 244 -2.62 -12.12 -8.60
CA GLY A 244 -2.45 -11.80 -7.19
C GLY A 244 -1.27 -10.86 -7.02
N ASP A 245 -1.29 -9.99 -6.05
CA ASP A 245 -0.12 -9.17 -5.70
C ASP A 245 0.83 -9.95 -4.77
N HIS A 246 0.28 -10.74 -3.86
CA HIS A 246 0.93 -11.79 -3.06
C HIS A 246 -0.12 -12.84 -2.65
N GLY A 247 0.32 -13.89 -1.95
CA GLY A 247 -0.56 -14.91 -1.40
C GLY A 247 -0.90 -14.69 0.06
N GLU A 248 -1.51 -15.71 0.65
CA GLU A 248 -1.97 -15.74 2.04
C GLU A 248 -1.53 -17.04 2.69
N SER A 249 -0.93 -16.99 3.86
CA SER A 249 -0.71 -18.19 4.67
C SER A 249 -1.99 -18.49 5.46
N LEU A 250 -2.43 -19.72 5.41
CA LEU A 250 -3.64 -20.17 6.10
C LEU A 250 -3.27 -21.07 7.30
N GLY A 251 -2.09 -20.81 7.88
CA GLY A 251 -1.48 -21.55 9.00
C GLY A 251 -0.23 -22.33 8.61
N GLU A 252 0.17 -22.34 7.34
CA GLU A 252 1.42 -22.96 6.91
C GLU A 252 2.60 -22.28 7.59
N HIS A 253 3.59 -23.07 8.00
CA HIS A 253 4.78 -22.62 8.75
C HIS A 253 4.47 -21.85 10.06
N GLY A 254 3.21 -21.86 10.52
CA GLY A 254 2.73 -21.18 11.71
C GLY A 254 2.29 -19.73 11.48
N GLU A 255 2.40 -19.17 10.28
CA GLU A 255 1.86 -17.88 9.90
C GLU A 255 0.37 -18.02 9.55
N LYS A 256 -0.49 -17.16 10.08
CA LYS A 256 -1.94 -17.19 9.82
C LYS A 256 -2.37 -16.31 8.63
N THR A 257 -1.57 -15.30 8.31
CA THR A 257 -1.85 -14.30 7.29
C THR A 257 -0.67 -14.19 6.32
N HIS A 258 -0.05 -13.04 6.15
CA HIS A 258 1.05 -12.81 5.23
C HIS A 258 2.04 -11.77 5.78
N GLY A 259 3.13 -11.58 5.06
CA GLY A 259 4.10 -10.52 5.32
C GLY A 259 5.31 -10.96 6.14
N PHE A 260 5.17 -12.01 6.94
CA PHE A 260 6.23 -12.45 7.86
C PHE A 260 7.21 -13.41 7.19
N PHE A 261 6.71 -14.34 6.38
CA PHE A 261 7.50 -15.32 5.64
C PHE A 261 7.40 -15.13 4.13
N ILE A 262 8.36 -15.74 3.41
CA ILE A 262 8.44 -15.73 1.95
C ILE A 262 8.33 -17.14 1.36
N TYR A 263 7.54 -18.01 1.99
CA TYR A 263 7.21 -19.32 1.45
C TYR A 263 6.20 -19.23 0.31
N ASN A 264 6.04 -20.29 -0.47
CA ASN A 264 5.14 -20.31 -1.63
C ASN A 264 3.70 -19.95 -1.30
N ALA A 265 3.21 -20.22 -0.09
CA ALA A 265 1.87 -19.83 0.34
C ALA A 265 1.62 -18.31 0.19
N THR A 266 2.65 -17.50 0.45
CA THR A 266 2.58 -16.03 0.38
C THR A 266 3.21 -15.45 -0.89
N MET A 267 4.01 -16.24 -1.64
CA MET A 267 4.76 -15.74 -2.79
C MET A 267 4.24 -16.22 -4.14
N HIS A 268 3.66 -17.43 -4.23
CA HIS A 268 3.18 -18.02 -5.48
C HIS A 268 1.75 -17.55 -5.79
N VAL A 269 1.60 -16.71 -6.81
CA VAL A 269 0.35 -16.05 -7.18
C VAL A 269 -0.12 -16.47 -8.57
N PRO A 270 -1.43 -16.40 -8.87
CA PRO A 270 -1.89 -16.55 -10.23
C PRO A 270 -1.46 -15.37 -11.09
N LEU A 271 -1.11 -15.65 -12.34
CA LEU A 271 -0.89 -14.66 -13.39
C LEU A 271 -1.52 -15.16 -14.69
N ILE A 272 -2.42 -14.35 -15.22
CA ILE A 272 -3.11 -14.62 -16.49
C ILE A 272 -3.01 -13.37 -17.35
N ILE A 273 -2.52 -13.51 -18.59
CA ILE A 273 -2.41 -12.42 -19.55
C ILE A 273 -3.20 -12.78 -20.80
N ARG A 274 -4.26 -12.03 -21.08
CA ARG A 274 -5.04 -12.14 -22.30
C ARG A 274 -4.64 -11.03 -23.27
N LEU A 275 -4.00 -11.41 -24.36
CA LEU A 275 -3.68 -10.50 -25.45
C LEU A 275 -4.94 -10.09 -26.24
N PRO A 276 -4.92 -8.95 -26.96
CA PRO A 276 -5.97 -8.61 -27.93
C PRO A 276 -6.11 -9.68 -29.01
N GLU A 277 -7.32 -9.87 -29.52
CA GLU A 277 -7.66 -10.94 -30.49
C GLU A 277 -6.73 -10.97 -31.73
N SER A 278 -6.15 -9.84 -32.12
CA SER A 278 -5.21 -9.76 -33.24
C SER A 278 -3.84 -10.36 -32.96
N ARG A 279 -3.57 -10.84 -31.74
CA ARG A 279 -2.25 -11.31 -31.27
C ARG A 279 -2.29 -12.62 -30.48
N LEU A 280 -3.46 -13.28 -30.39
CA LEU A 280 -3.63 -14.49 -29.57
C LEU A 280 -2.88 -15.70 -30.13
N PRO A 281 -2.11 -16.43 -29.30
CA PRO A 281 -2.13 -17.88 -29.29
C PRO A 281 -3.28 -18.35 -28.38
N GLU A 282 -4.07 -19.31 -28.82
CA GLU A 282 -5.13 -19.89 -27.99
C GLU A 282 -4.52 -20.84 -26.95
N ASN A 283 -4.98 -20.74 -25.69
CA ASN A 283 -4.73 -21.72 -24.62
C ASN A 283 -3.24 -22.06 -24.39
N ASP A 284 -2.38 -21.09 -24.12
CA ASP A 284 -0.99 -21.39 -23.79
C ASP A 284 -0.73 -21.34 -22.28
N THR A 285 0.15 -22.22 -21.82
CA THR A 285 0.61 -22.27 -20.45
C THR A 285 2.12 -22.13 -20.41
N VAL A 286 2.61 -21.16 -19.63
CA VAL A 286 4.03 -20.93 -19.41
C VAL A 286 4.42 -21.55 -18.08
N ALA A 287 5.34 -22.52 -18.12
CA ALA A 287 5.83 -23.25 -16.94
C ALA A 287 7.08 -22.62 -16.31
N ASP A 288 7.77 -21.76 -17.04
CA ASP A 288 8.97 -21.09 -16.55
C ASP A 288 8.63 -20.06 -15.46
N PRO A 289 9.46 -19.92 -14.42
CA PRO A 289 9.19 -19.00 -13.32
C PRO A 289 9.31 -17.54 -13.77
N VAL A 290 8.30 -16.74 -13.43
CA VAL A 290 8.21 -15.30 -13.73
C VAL A 290 7.94 -14.50 -12.47
N SER A 291 8.31 -13.23 -12.47
CA SER A 291 8.11 -12.33 -11.32
C SER A 291 7.13 -11.21 -11.67
N LEU A 292 6.39 -10.72 -10.69
CA LEU A 292 5.47 -9.59 -10.90
C LEU A 292 6.18 -8.30 -11.33
N VAL A 293 7.48 -8.16 -11.09
CA VAL A 293 8.30 -7.06 -11.62
C VAL A 293 8.36 -7.06 -13.16
N ASP A 294 8.04 -8.19 -13.80
CA ASP A 294 8.03 -8.36 -15.26
C ASP A 294 6.79 -7.76 -15.94
N LEU A 295 5.76 -7.39 -15.16
CA LEU A 295 4.49 -6.93 -15.72
C LEU A 295 4.62 -5.59 -16.44
N MET A 296 5.32 -4.62 -15.86
CA MET A 296 5.50 -3.32 -16.51
C MET A 296 6.20 -3.45 -17.88
N PRO A 297 7.40 -4.05 -18.01
CA PRO A 297 8.04 -4.17 -19.31
C PRO A 297 7.25 -5.03 -20.30
N THR A 298 6.50 -6.03 -19.82
CA THR A 298 5.62 -6.85 -20.66
C THR A 298 4.47 -6.04 -21.25
N ILE A 299 3.74 -5.29 -20.40
CA ILE A 299 2.63 -4.44 -20.85
C ILE A 299 3.13 -3.39 -21.85
N LEU A 300 4.24 -2.72 -21.55
CA LEU A 300 4.85 -1.73 -22.46
C LEU A 300 5.24 -2.36 -23.79
N GLY A 301 5.84 -3.55 -23.77
CA GLY A 301 6.20 -4.31 -24.98
C GLY A 301 4.98 -4.70 -25.80
N VAL A 302 3.87 -5.13 -25.18
CA VAL A 302 2.61 -5.46 -25.88
C VAL A 302 2.03 -4.21 -26.55
N VAL A 303 2.05 -3.05 -25.92
CA VAL A 303 1.52 -1.82 -26.51
C VAL A 303 2.49 -1.14 -27.47
N GLY A 304 3.76 -1.61 -27.53
CA GLY A 304 4.78 -1.12 -28.47
C GLY A 304 5.48 0.14 -27.99
N LEU A 305 5.61 0.32 -26.68
CA LEU A 305 6.31 1.44 -26.05
C LEU A 305 7.70 1.02 -25.53
N ASP A 306 8.61 1.99 -25.51
CA ASP A 306 9.92 1.79 -24.93
C ASP A 306 9.85 1.59 -23.42
N VAL A 307 10.65 0.66 -22.91
CA VAL A 307 10.78 0.38 -21.48
C VAL A 307 11.79 1.36 -20.86
N PRO A 308 11.43 2.10 -19.81
CA PRO A 308 12.39 2.97 -19.12
C PRO A 308 13.64 2.23 -18.63
N SER A 309 14.78 2.87 -18.69
CA SER A 309 16.08 2.25 -18.36
C SER A 309 16.23 1.81 -16.89
N GLN A 310 15.38 2.34 -15.99
CA GLN A 310 15.35 1.96 -14.58
C GLN A 310 14.64 0.63 -14.33
N VAL A 311 13.81 0.17 -15.27
CA VAL A 311 13.04 -1.08 -15.14
C VAL A 311 14.00 -2.26 -15.09
N GLN A 312 13.80 -3.12 -14.10
CA GLN A 312 14.65 -4.28 -13.80
C GLN A 312 13.97 -5.61 -14.16
N GLY A 313 12.66 -5.58 -14.39
CA GLY A 313 11.87 -6.73 -14.85
C GLY A 313 12.20 -7.10 -16.30
N HIS A 314 11.87 -8.33 -16.68
CA HIS A 314 12.02 -8.86 -18.03
C HIS A 314 10.68 -8.87 -18.75
N SER A 315 10.66 -8.54 -20.04
CA SER A 315 9.42 -8.63 -20.82
C SER A 315 9.08 -10.08 -21.13
N LEU A 316 7.86 -10.50 -20.83
CA LEU A 316 7.29 -11.83 -21.13
C LEU A 316 6.66 -11.88 -22.53
N LEU A 317 7.02 -10.95 -23.42
CA LEU A 317 6.38 -10.83 -24.74
C LEU A 317 6.69 -12.02 -25.64
N ALA A 318 7.88 -12.61 -25.51
CA ALA A 318 8.28 -13.78 -26.28
C ALA A 318 7.45 -15.01 -25.89
N GLU A 319 7.25 -15.22 -24.60
CA GLU A 319 6.42 -16.30 -24.05
C GLU A 319 4.96 -16.16 -24.50
N LEU A 320 4.44 -14.92 -24.48
CA LEU A 320 3.07 -14.60 -24.91
C LEU A 320 2.85 -14.80 -26.43
N GLN A 321 3.89 -14.71 -27.25
CA GLN A 321 3.78 -14.90 -28.70
C GLN A 321 3.98 -16.36 -29.13
N GLY A 322 4.18 -17.27 -28.20
CA GLY A 322 4.45 -18.68 -28.48
C GLY A 322 5.78 -18.91 -29.20
N ASP A 323 6.58 -17.88 -29.30
CA ASP A 323 7.87 -17.93 -29.98
C ASP A 323 8.95 -18.38 -28.98
N ARG A 324 8.82 -19.65 -28.53
CA ARG A 324 9.84 -20.32 -27.70
C ARG A 324 11.22 -20.35 -28.37
N GLN A 325 11.29 -19.96 -29.66
CA GLN A 325 12.54 -19.77 -30.41
C GLN A 325 12.96 -18.31 -30.45
N ALA A 326 12.08 -17.32 -30.14
CA ALA A 326 12.43 -15.91 -30.17
C ALA A 326 13.10 -15.42 -28.87
N SER A 327 12.85 -16.07 -27.73
CA SER A 327 13.76 -15.98 -26.56
C SER A 327 15.17 -16.47 -26.93
N ASP A 328 15.27 -17.23 -28.02
CA ASP A 328 16.49 -17.72 -28.66
C ASP A 328 17.17 -16.72 -29.61
N HIS A 329 16.62 -15.52 -29.84
CA HIS A 329 17.13 -14.65 -30.92
C HIS A 329 17.36 -13.20 -30.50
N ARG A 330 18.10 -12.95 -29.41
CA ARG A 330 18.95 -11.76 -29.42
C ARG A 330 20.14 -12.07 -30.36
N PRO A 331 20.37 -11.32 -31.44
CA PRO A 331 21.45 -11.60 -32.34
C PRO A 331 22.80 -11.56 -31.59
N GLY A 332 23.41 -12.73 -31.40
CA GLY A 332 24.75 -12.85 -30.77
C GLY A 332 24.76 -13.62 -29.43
N GLU A 333 23.64 -14.07 -28.89
CA GLU A 333 23.61 -14.88 -27.64
C GLU A 333 24.14 -16.31 -27.87
N SER A 334 24.96 -16.75 -26.94
CA SER A 334 25.52 -18.11 -26.92
C SER A 334 24.53 -19.12 -26.38
N PRO A 335 24.65 -20.44 -26.67
CA PRO A 335 23.84 -21.48 -26.07
C PRO A 335 23.85 -21.51 -24.52
N ALA A 336 24.93 -20.99 -23.93
CA ALA A 336 25.07 -20.90 -22.47
C ALA A 336 24.22 -19.75 -21.88
N GLU A 337 24.11 -18.61 -22.58
CA GLU A 337 23.22 -17.51 -22.20
C GLU A 337 21.75 -17.90 -22.28
N LYS A 338 21.40 -18.66 -23.33
CA LYS A 338 20.05 -19.25 -23.50
C LYS A 338 19.69 -20.23 -22.38
N GLN A 339 20.64 -21.05 -21.93
CA GLN A 339 20.41 -21.96 -20.81
C GLN A 339 20.27 -21.18 -19.48
N ALA A 340 21.05 -20.09 -19.32
CA ALA A 340 20.97 -19.23 -18.14
C ALA A 340 19.61 -18.49 -18.05
N GLU A 341 18.98 -18.16 -19.17
CA GLU A 341 17.66 -17.54 -19.22
C GLU A 341 16.55 -18.53 -18.82
N ARG A 342 16.66 -19.81 -19.24
CA ARG A 342 15.77 -20.90 -18.78
C ARG A 342 15.95 -21.24 -17.29
N ASP A 343 17.16 -21.04 -16.76
CA ASP A 343 17.50 -21.23 -15.33
C ASP A 343 17.39 -19.91 -14.56
N ARG A 344 16.50 -18.98 -15.01
CA ARG A 344 16.28 -17.70 -14.35
C ARG A 344 16.04 -17.90 -12.86
N THR A 345 16.72 -17.08 -12.08
CA THR A 345 16.56 -17.02 -10.64
C THR A 345 15.76 -15.76 -10.30
N LEU A 346 14.67 -15.91 -9.54
CA LEU A 346 13.83 -14.83 -9.08
C LEU A 346 14.26 -14.38 -7.68
N TYR A 347 13.97 -13.14 -7.37
CA TYR A 347 14.20 -12.54 -6.06
C TYR A 347 12.90 -12.37 -5.30
N GLY A 348 12.91 -12.64 -3.98
CA GLY A 348 11.84 -12.33 -3.05
C GLY A 348 12.40 -11.86 -1.71
N GLU A 349 11.65 -11.03 -0.98
CA GLU A 349 12.05 -10.54 0.34
C GLU A 349 10.86 -10.28 1.25
N THR A 350 11.10 -10.27 2.56
CA THR A 350 10.29 -9.54 3.53
C THR A 350 11.18 -8.82 4.54
N PHE A 351 10.88 -7.56 4.76
CA PHE A 351 11.51 -6.73 5.79
C PHE A 351 10.58 -6.46 6.98
N LEU A 352 9.36 -7.00 6.97
CA LEU A 352 8.42 -6.84 8.09
C LEU A 352 9.04 -7.27 9.42
N PRO A 353 9.69 -8.45 9.56
CA PRO A 353 10.36 -8.82 10.81
C PRO A 353 11.45 -7.83 11.23
N ARG A 354 12.18 -7.25 10.25
CA ARG A 354 13.26 -6.30 10.52
C ARG A 354 12.75 -4.97 11.00
N ILE A 355 11.80 -4.40 10.27
CA ILE A 355 11.31 -3.03 10.48
C ILE A 355 10.41 -2.97 11.72
N HIS A 356 9.58 -3.99 11.93
CA HIS A 356 8.58 -3.96 12.99
C HIS A 356 9.09 -4.52 14.33
N PHE A 357 9.99 -5.51 14.28
CA PHE A 357 10.39 -6.28 15.47
C PHE A 357 11.89 -6.26 15.75
N ASN A 358 12.71 -5.68 14.85
CA ASN A 358 14.17 -5.74 14.90
C ASN A 358 14.69 -7.19 14.94
N TRP A 359 14.00 -8.11 14.23
CA TRP A 359 14.46 -9.47 13.91
C TRP A 359 15.13 -9.48 12.53
N SER A 360 15.65 -10.62 12.08
CA SER A 360 16.25 -10.67 10.74
C SER A 360 15.21 -10.49 9.65
N GLU A 361 15.54 -9.75 8.60
CA GLU A 361 14.83 -9.85 7.33
C GLU A 361 15.02 -11.22 6.70
N LEU A 362 14.09 -11.61 5.83
CA LEU A 362 14.24 -12.77 4.97
C LEU A 362 14.42 -12.31 3.52
N ARG A 363 15.37 -12.93 2.83
CA ARG A 363 15.59 -12.73 1.39
C ARG A 363 15.69 -14.09 0.73
N GLY A 364 14.99 -14.26 -0.38
CA GLY A 364 14.93 -15.49 -1.13
C GLY A 364 15.45 -15.38 -2.54
N SER A 365 15.89 -16.52 -3.05
CA SER A 365 16.10 -16.72 -4.48
C SER A 365 15.44 -18.03 -4.89
N GLU A 366 14.68 -17.97 -5.98
CA GLU A 366 13.92 -19.11 -6.48
C GLU A 366 14.19 -19.35 -7.97
N ASN A 367 14.24 -20.61 -8.38
CA ASN A 367 14.31 -21.03 -9.77
C ASN A 367 13.32 -22.17 -10.05
N THR A 368 13.40 -22.80 -11.21
CA THR A 368 12.51 -23.90 -11.60
C THR A 368 12.46 -25.07 -10.63
N LYS A 369 13.45 -25.21 -9.77
CA LYS A 369 13.57 -26.39 -8.89
C LYS A 369 13.73 -26.07 -7.43
N TYR A 370 14.50 -25.04 -7.10
CA TYR A 370 14.88 -24.77 -5.73
C TYR A 370 14.43 -23.39 -5.29
N HIS A 371 13.98 -23.32 -4.03
CA HIS A 371 13.83 -22.08 -3.30
C HIS A 371 14.85 -22.03 -2.17
N PHE A 372 15.66 -20.98 -2.14
CA PHE A 372 16.65 -20.70 -1.09
C PHE A 372 16.23 -19.46 -0.31
N ILE A 373 16.18 -19.58 1.03
CA ILE A 373 15.88 -18.48 1.94
C ILE A 373 17.13 -18.16 2.77
N ASP A 374 17.69 -16.98 2.59
CA ASP A 374 18.80 -16.46 3.42
C ASP A 374 18.22 -15.84 4.70
N ALA A 375 18.57 -16.45 5.81
CA ALA A 375 18.13 -16.12 7.15
C ALA A 375 19.29 -16.45 8.12
N PRO A 376 19.20 -16.11 9.42
CA PRO A 376 20.16 -16.59 10.42
C PRO A 376 20.32 -18.12 10.39
N ARG A 377 19.23 -18.86 10.20
CA ARG A 377 19.23 -20.29 9.87
C ARG A 377 18.70 -20.48 8.45
N PRO A 378 19.59 -20.58 7.47
CA PRO A 378 19.19 -20.61 6.07
C PRO A 378 18.43 -21.89 5.69
N GLU A 379 17.64 -21.80 4.62
CA GLU A 379 16.80 -22.89 4.15
C GLU A 379 16.96 -23.10 2.64
N LEU A 380 16.74 -24.34 2.21
CA LEU A 380 16.71 -24.74 0.81
C LEU A 380 15.64 -25.81 0.60
N TYR A 381 14.75 -25.61 -0.36
CA TYR A 381 13.66 -26.53 -0.66
C TYR A 381 13.70 -26.98 -2.12
N ASP A 382 13.30 -28.24 -2.40
CA ASP A 382 13.12 -28.78 -3.75
C ASP A 382 11.64 -28.69 -4.13
N LEU A 383 11.23 -27.61 -4.74
CA LEU A 383 9.83 -27.31 -5.07
C LEU A 383 9.14 -28.34 -5.95
N THR A 384 9.93 -29.18 -6.69
CA THR A 384 9.37 -30.23 -7.53
C THR A 384 8.92 -31.46 -6.74
N ARG A 385 9.43 -31.63 -5.52
CA ARG A 385 9.15 -32.75 -4.63
C ARG A 385 8.48 -32.36 -3.33
N ASP A 386 8.67 -31.12 -2.94
CA ASP A 386 8.21 -30.55 -1.68
C ASP A 386 7.68 -29.13 -1.93
N PRO A 387 6.56 -29.00 -2.68
CA PRO A 387 5.98 -27.68 -2.97
C PRO A 387 5.45 -26.95 -1.74
N GLY A 388 5.25 -27.66 -0.62
CA GLY A 388 4.87 -27.10 0.67
C GLY A 388 6.05 -26.69 1.56
N GLU A 389 7.31 -26.87 1.07
CA GLU A 389 8.53 -26.38 1.74
C GLU A 389 8.70 -26.89 3.18
N LEU A 390 8.42 -28.18 3.40
CA LEU A 390 8.43 -28.82 4.72
C LEU A 390 9.78 -29.46 5.07
N HIS A 391 10.66 -29.71 4.08
CA HIS A 391 11.90 -30.44 4.24
C HIS A 391 13.11 -29.62 3.83
N ASN A 392 13.74 -28.96 4.81
CA ASN A 392 14.92 -28.13 4.58
C ASN A 392 16.15 -28.96 4.17
N LEU A 393 16.60 -28.81 2.93
CA LEU A 393 17.74 -29.50 2.32
C LEU A 393 19.06 -28.71 2.41
N PHE A 394 19.12 -27.62 3.17
CA PHE A 394 20.27 -26.73 3.21
C PHE A 394 21.58 -27.44 3.53
N THR A 395 21.58 -28.36 4.51
CA THR A 395 22.76 -29.15 4.87
C THR A 395 23.05 -30.26 3.86
N ASP A 396 22.00 -30.93 3.36
CA ASP A 396 22.12 -32.10 2.49
C ASP A 396 22.55 -31.73 1.07
N LYS A 397 22.21 -30.51 0.63
CA LYS A 397 22.54 -29.93 -0.70
C LYS A 397 23.35 -28.64 -0.59
N SER A 398 24.38 -28.65 0.25
CA SER A 398 25.19 -27.47 0.56
C SER A 398 25.81 -26.78 -0.67
N ALA A 399 26.15 -27.52 -1.72
CA ALA A 399 26.67 -26.96 -2.97
C ALA A 399 25.61 -26.14 -3.71
N VAL A 400 24.36 -26.65 -3.78
CA VAL A 400 23.23 -25.93 -4.39
C VAL A 400 22.90 -24.68 -3.56
N ALA A 401 22.87 -24.82 -2.23
CA ALA A 401 22.63 -23.69 -1.34
C ALA A 401 23.67 -22.57 -1.49
N ALA A 402 24.95 -22.94 -1.66
CA ALA A 402 26.04 -22.00 -1.89
C ALA A 402 25.89 -21.27 -3.25
N GLU A 403 25.49 -22.00 -4.29
CA GLU A 403 25.21 -21.42 -5.61
C GLU A 403 24.06 -20.43 -5.55
N MET A 404 22.91 -20.83 -4.99
CA MET A 404 21.72 -19.98 -4.86
C MET A 404 22.00 -18.72 -4.02
N ARG A 405 22.75 -18.85 -2.92
CA ARG A 405 23.23 -17.72 -2.12
C ARG A 405 24.11 -16.77 -2.92
N SER A 406 25.00 -17.31 -3.77
CA SER A 406 25.87 -16.48 -4.62
C SER A 406 25.05 -15.69 -5.66
N LYS A 407 24.06 -16.35 -6.28
CA LYS A 407 23.11 -15.71 -7.21
C LYS A 407 22.32 -14.60 -6.51
N LEU A 408 21.74 -14.90 -5.34
CA LEU A 408 21.03 -13.92 -4.50
C LEU A 408 21.90 -12.69 -4.20
N ALA A 409 23.14 -12.90 -3.77
CA ALA A 409 24.07 -11.80 -3.48
C ALA A 409 24.45 -11.00 -4.74
N ALA A 410 24.50 -11.63 -5.92
CA ALA A 410 24.71 -10.93 -7.18
C ALA A 410 23.51 -10.06 -7.55
N MET A 411 22.28 -10.60 -7.47
CA MET A 411 21.02 -9.87 -7.71
C MET A 411 20.89 -8.65 -6.79
N ILE A 412 21.16 -8.81 -5.49
CA ILE A 412 21.12 -7.70 -4.53
C ILE A 412 22.09 -6.58 -4.94
N ARG A 413 23.32 -6.90 -5.34
CA ARG A 413 24.29 -5.89 -5.80
C ARG A 413 23.87 -5.21 -7.09
N GLU A 414 23.37 -5.97 -8.04
CA GLU A 414 22.93 -5.48 -9.35
C GLU A 414 21.73 -4.56 -9.21
N TYR A 415 20.69 -5.04 -8.54
CA TYR A 415 19.41 -4.32 -8.44
C TYR A 415 19.42 -3.18 -7.42
N SER A 416 20.44 -3.09 -6.55
CA SER A 416 20.64 -1.92 -5.67
C SER A 416 21.42 -0.80 -6.35
N ALA A 417 22.00 -1.04 -7.53
CA ALA A 417 22.80 -0.03 -8.22
C ALA A 417 21.94 1.11 -8.75
N GLY A 418 22.32 2.36 -8.46
CA GLY A 418 21.59 3.55 -8.91
C GLY A 418 20.25 3.78 -8.22
N LYS A 419 20.05 3.20 -7.04
CA LYS A 419 18.77 3.28 -6.31
C LYS A 419 18.31 4.71 -6.11
N GLU A 420 17.02 4.93 -6.37
CA GLU A 420 16.27 6.09 -5.93
C GLU A 420 15.78 5.83 -4.49
N LEU A 421 16.07 6.75 -3.58
CA LEU A 421 15.58 6.62 -2.22
C LEU A 421 14.11 7.04 -2.18
N ALA A 422 13.27 6.20 -1.58
CA ALA A 422 11.90 6.59 -1.26
C ALA A 422 11.90 7.83 -0.36
N GLU A 423 10.95 8.73 -0.61
CA GLU A 423 10.73 9.90 0.24
C GLU A 423 9.94 9.49 1.50
N LYS A 424 10.14 10.20 2.60
CA LYS A 424 9.25 10.02 3.76
C LYS A 424 7.89 10.65 3.45
N THR A 425 6.82 9.91 3.74
CA THR A 425 5.47 10.48 3.71
C THR A 425 5.33 11.44 4.88
N GLY A 426 4.74 12.61 4.63
CA GLY A 426 4.26 13.47 5.70
C GLY A 426 2.89 12.98 6.22
N LEU A 427 2.77 11.69 6.57
CA LEU A 427 1.52 11.17 7.11
C LEU A 427 1.20 11.80 8.46
N ASP A 428 -0.08 12.11 8.68
CA ASP A 428 -0.60 12.52 9.97
C ASP A 428 -0.23 11.46 11.03
N PRO A 429 0.29 11.86 12.20
CA PRO A 429 0.61 10.96 13.29
C PRO A 429 -0.54 10.01 13.68
N ALA A 430 -1.79 10.50 13.68
CA ALA A 430 -2.97 9.69 13.99
C ALA A 430 -3.22 8.60 12.91
N LEU A 431 -3.03 8.91 11.64
CA LEU A 431 -3.09 7.92 10.57
C LEU A 431 -1.97 6.89 10.69
N MET A 432 -0.76 7.33 11.01
CA MET A 432 0.38 6.44 11.23
C MET A 432 0.12 5.49 12.41
N GLU A 433 -0.47 5.99 13.51
CA GLU A 433 -0.87 5.16 14.65
C GLU A 433 -1.91 4.13 14.26
N ARG A 434 -2.90 4.54 13.45
CA ARG A 434 -3.93 3.63 12.96
C ARG A 434 -3.33 2.54 12.07
N LEU A 435 -2.44 2.89 11.14
CA LEU A 435 -1.72 1.92 10.31
C LEU A 435 -0.88 0.95 11.17
N LYS A 436 -0.29 1.44 12.26
CA LYS A 436 0.42 0.59 13.24
C LYS A 436 -0.53 -0.35 13.96
N SER A 437 -1.67 0.14 14.44
CA SER A 437 -2.66 -0.68 15.14
C SER A 437 -3.27 -1.76 14.24
N LEU A 438 -3.26 -1.55 12.93
CA LEU A 438 -3.68 -2.52 11.91
C LEU A 438 -2.56 -3.50 11.52
N GLY A 439 -1.37 -3.35 12.08
CA GLY A 439 -0.20 -4.16 11.71
C GLY A 439 0.52 -3.69 10.44
N TYR A 440 0.08 -2.59 9.80
CA TYR A 440 0.63 -2.09 8.55
C TYR A 440 1.84 -1.16 8.70
N ALA A 441 2.20 -0.69 9.89
CA ALA A 441 3.36 0.17 10.09
C ALA A 441 4.20 -0.28 11.30
N GLY A 442 5.52 -0.11 11.19
CA GLY A 442 6.48 -0.59 12.20
C GLY A 442 6.40 0.13 13.55
N PHE A 443 6.63 -0.61 14.61
CA PHE A 443 6.66 -0.10 15.99
C PHE A 443 8.03 0.46 16.40
N SER A 444 9.09 0.21 15.62
CA SER A 444 10.44 0.68 15.92
C SER A 444 10.80 1.89 15.08
N GLY A 445 11.46 2.86 15.66
CA GLY A 445 11.94 4.08 15.00
C GLY A 445 13.11 3.90 14.04
N GLY A 446 13.32 2.69 13.54
CA GLY A 446 14.35 2.34 12.58
C GLY A 446 15.25 1.21 13.10
N SER A 447 15.44 0.20 12.28
CA SER A 447 16.44 -0.84 12.55
C SER A 447 17.83 -0.25 12.38
N ASP A 448 18.74 -0.47 13.33
CA ASP A 448 20.13 -0.07 13.20
C ASP A 448 20.77 -0.75 11.97
N PRO A 449 21.08 -0.02 10.90
CA PRO A 449 21.61 -0.60 9.66
C PRO A 449 23.03 -1.16 9.85
N THR A 450 23.69 -0.89 10.97
CA THR A 450 25.04 -1.37 11.28
C THR A 450 25.03 -2.78 11.85
N ILE A 451 23.90 -3.25 12.38
CA ILE A 451 23.76 -4.62 12.89
C ILE A 451 23.57 -5.55 11.69
N SER A 452 24.46 -6.54 11.56
CA SER A 452 24.30 -7.60 10.57
C SER A 452 23.01 -8.39 10.85
N SER A 453 22.18 -8.60 9.83
CA SER A 453 20.95 -9.38 9.94
C SER A 453 21.16 -10.77 10.52
N ARG A 454 22.31 -11.39 10.25
CA ARG A 454 22.67 -12.72 10.80
C ARG A 454 22.86 -12.78 12.31
N ASN A 455 23.03 -11.63 12.95
CA ASN A 455 23.17 -11.54 14.42
C ASN A 455 21.83 -11.24 15.10
N LEU A 456 20.76 -11.07 14.33
CA LEU A 456 19.42 -10.83 14.84
C LEU A 456 18.66 -12.14 15.07
N PRO A 457 17.61 -12.12 15.90
CA PRO A 457 16.72 -13.28 16.05
C PRO A 457 16.17 -13.74 14.69
N ASP A 458 16.13 -15.05 14.49
CA ASP A 458 15.53 -15.64 13.31
C ASP A 458 13.99 -15.54 13.42
N PRO A 459 13.29 -14.99 12.41
CA PRO A 459 11.84 -14.87 12.44
C PRO A 459 11.11 -16.19 12.68
N LYS A 460 11.66 -17.30 12.21
CA LYS A 460 11.08 -18.64 12.40
C LYS A 460 10.99 -19.08 13.85
N ASP A 461 11.87 -18.58 14.71
CA ASP A 461 11.81 -18.82 16.15
C ASP A 461 10.83 -17.89 16.86
N ARG A 462 10.27 -16.90 16.13
CA ARG A 462 9.47 -15.80 16.67
C ARG A 462 8.02 -15.80 16.17
N ILE A 463 7.65 -16.74 15.33
CA ILE A 463 6.30 -16.76 14.75
C ILE A 463 5.21 -16.82 15.82
N VAL A 464 5.40 -17.59 16.90
CA VAL A 464 4.43 -17.64 18.02
C VAL A 464 4.30 -16.29 18.72
N THR A 465 5.41 -15.56 18.87
CA THR A 465 5.42 -14.21 19.43
C THR A 465 4.69 -13.23 18.51
N TYR A 466 4.94 -13.30 17.20
CA TYR A 466 4.26 -12.51 16.19
C TYR A 466 2.74 -12.74 16.24
N GLU A 467 2.29 -13.99 16.21
CA GLU A 467 0.88 -14.34 16.27
C GLU A 467 0.19 -13.84 17.55
N LEU A 468 0.88 -13.92 18.70
CA LEU A 468 0.36 -13.37 19.96
C LEU A 468 0.20 -11.85 19.90
N ILE A 469 1.12 -11.15 19.25
CA ILE A 469 1.02 -9.68 19.06
C ILE A 469 -0.09 -9.35 18.08
N SER A 470 -0.19 -10.08 16.96
CA SER A 470 -1.25 -9.90 15.97
C SER A 470 -2.64 -10.13 16.57
N ASP A 471 -2.81 -11.25 17.30
CA ASP A 471 -4.05 -11.54 18.03
C ASP A 471 -4.37 -10.45 19.08
N ALA A 472 -3.36 -9.89 19.76
CA ALA A 472 -3.55 -8.80 20.73
C ALA A 472 -3.98 -7.50 20.06
N VAL A 473 -3.41 -7.17 18.91
CA VAL A 473 -3.83 -6.03 18.08
C VAL A 473 -5.31 -6.17 17.71
N SER A 474 -5.72 -7.34 17.23
CA SER A 474 -7.12 -7.61 16.89
C SER A 474 -8.05 -7.44 18.10
N GLU A 475 -7.68 -7.97 19.29
CA GLU A 475 -8.49 -7.77 20.50
C GLU A 475 -8.60 -6.29 20.89
N SER A 476 -7.49 -5.56 20.84
CA SER A 476 -7.47 -4.13 21.14
C SER A 476 -8.40 -3.33 20.21
N GLN A 477 -8.39 -3.63 18.92
CA GLN A 477 -9.26 -3.00 17.92
C GLN A 477 -10.75 -3.24 18.19
N HIS A 478 -11.11 -4.41 18.73
CA HIS A 478 -12.49 -4.72 19.15
C HIS A 478 -12.83 -4.18 20.54
N GLY A 479 -11.93 -3.43 21.18
CA GLY A 479 -12.13 -2.88 22.52
C GLY A 479 -11.93 -3.87 23.66
N HIS A 480 -11.43 -5.08 23.35
CA HIS A 480 -11.13 -6.13 24.34
C HIS A 480 -9.73 -5.92 24.94
N TYR A 481 -9.48 -4.72 25.47
CA TYR A 481 -8.17 -4.28 25.95
C TYR A 481 -7.55 -5.20 27.00
N GLN A 482 -8.36 -5.81 27.89
CA GLN A 482 -7.83 -6.72 28.92
C GLN A 482 -7.32 -8.02 28.31
N GLU A 483 -8.02 -8.59 27.33
CA GLU A 483 -7.62 -9.79 26.59
C GLU A 483 -6.32 -9.55 25.79
N SER A 484 -6.21 -8.39 25.16
CA SER A 484 -5.00 -7.93 24.50
C SER A 484 -3.82 -7.87 25.47
N ILE A 485 -3.95 -7.19 26.62
CA ILE A 485 -2.94 -7.09 27.66
C ILE A 485 -2.50 -8.49 28.14
N ASP A 486 -3.43 -9.43 28.33
CA ASP A 486 -3.11 -10.78 28.81
C ASP A 486 -2.29 -11.59 27.78
N LYS A 487 -2.50 -11.36 26.47
CA LYS A 487 -1.67 -11.93 25.40
C LYS A 487 -0.29 -11.27 25.38
N LEU A 488 -0.23 -9.93 25.43
CA LEU A 488 1.03 -9.18 25.40
C LEU A 488 1.91 -9.46 26.64
N LYS A 489 1.34 -9.73 27.81
CA LYS A 489 2.09 -10.18 28.99
C LYS A 489 2.83 -11.50 28.74
N LYS A 490 2.25 -12.42 27.96
CA LYS A 490 2.94 -13.67 27.59
C LYS A 490 4.14 -13.37 26.68
N VAL A 491 4.00 -12.40 25.78
CA VAL A 491 5.11 -11.92 24.94
C VAL A 491 6.23 -11.35 25.80
N VAL A 492 5.92 -10.44 26.74
CA VAL A 492 6.92 -9.80 27.59
C VAL A 492 7.66 -10.79 28.51
N ILE A 493 7.01 -11.91 28.89
CA ILE A 493 7.69 -12.99 29.65
C ILE A 493 8.80 -13.64 28.82
N THR A 494 8.57 -13.88 27.54
CA THR A 494 9.54 -14.52 26.64
C THR A 494 10.51 -13.52 26.00
N GLU A 495 10.04 -12.30 25.76
CA GLU A 495 10.78 -11.20 25.13
C GLU A 495 10.63 -9.90 25.93
N PRO A 496 11.37 -9.76 27.04
CA PRO A 496 11.26 -8.60 27.94
C PRO A 496 11.60 -7.24 27.31
N ASN A 497 12.22 -7.24 26.12
CA ASN A 497 12.59 -6.04 25.37
C ASN A 497 11.74 -5.87 24.09
N SER A 498 10.56 -6.47 24.02
CA SER A 498 9.65 -6.33 22.88
C SER A 498 9.03 -4.94 22.87
N VAL A 499 9.53 -4.07 22.00
CA VAL A 499 8.99 -2.71 21.80
C VAL A 499 7.49 -2.74 21.46
N PRO A 500 7.03 -3.58 20.50
CA PRO A 500 5.60 -3.67 20.20
C PRO A 500 4.75 -4.06 21.41
N ALA A 501 5.18 -5.06 22.19
CA ALA A 501 4.40 -5.54 23.32
C ALA A 501 4.25 -4.47 24.41
N HIS A 502 5.31 -3.76 24.75
CA HIS A 502 5.25 -2.67 25.73
C HIS A 502 4.42 -1.48 25.23
N TYR A 503 4.58 -1.12 23.96
CA TYR A 503 3.83 -0.03 23.35
C TYR A 503 2.32 -0.29 23.36
N LEU A 504 1.90 -1.45 22.85
CA LEU A 504 0.49 -1.84 22.79
C LEU A 504 -0.13 -2.00 24.19
N GLN A 505 0.61 -2.61 25.16
CA GLN A 505 0.12 -2.65 26.54
C GLN A 505 -0.09 -1.25 27.10
N GLY A 506 0.82 -0.33 26.81
CA GLY A 506 0.70 1.06 27.24
C GLY A 506 -0.54 1.74 26.68
N LEU A 507 -0.88 1.50 25.41
CA LEU A 507 -2.10 2.02 24.78
C LEU A 507 -3.36 1.39 25.39
N ASP A 508 -3.37 0.07 25.57
CA ASP A 508 -4.52 -0.64 26.14
C ASP A 508 -4.79 -0.19 27.59
N TYR A 509 -3.74 -0.05 28.41
CA TYR A 509 -3.86 0.52 29.75
C TYR A 509 -4.42 1.96 29.72
N TYR A 510 -3.96 2.78 28.76
CA TYR A 510 -4.47 4.15 28.58
C TYR A 510 -5.98 4.14 28.27
N HIS A 511 -6.44 3.28 27.36
CA HIS A 511 -7.88 3.12 27.04
C HIS A 511 -8.69 2.64 28.24
N LEU A 512 -8.14 1.76 29.07
CA LEU A 512 -8.75 1.34 30.34
C LEU A 512 -8.66 2.42 31.44
N LYS A 513 -8.07 3.59 31.17
CA LYS A 513 -7.82 4.68 32.13
C LYS A 513 -6.89 4.27 33.29
N MET A 514 -6.12 3.23 33.12
CA MET A 514 -5.06 2.77 34.03
C MET A 514 -3.76 3.54 33.73
N PHE A 515 -3.78 4.86 33.99
CA PHE A 515 -2.75 5.77 33.50
C PHE A 515 -1.37 5.52 34.11
N ALA A 516 -1.30 5.02 35.34
CA ALA A 516 0.00 4.69 35.97
C ALA A 516 0.68 3.51 35.23
N GLU A 517 -0.06 2.45 34.96
CA GLU A 517 0.41 1.28 34.23
C GLU A 517 0.75 1.65 32.78
N ALA A 518 -0.05 2.53 32.13
CA ALA A 518 0.24 3.07 30.83
C ALA A 518 1.59 3.80 30.79
N VAL A 519 1.87 4.64 31.80
CA VAL A 519 3.16 5.36 31.93
C VAL A 519 4.30 4.36 32.07
N ASP A 520 4.16 3.32 32.89
CA ASP A 520 5.21 2.32 33.11
C ASP A 520 5.58 1.59 31.81
N GLU A 521 4.59 1.15 31.03
CA GLU A 521 4.84 0.40 29.79
C GLU A 521 5.36 1.32 28.67
N LEU A 522 4.80 2.53 28.51
CA LEU A 522 5.28 3.49 27.51
C LEU A 522 6.68 4.03 27.87
N GLN A 523 7.01 4.14 29.16
CA GLN A 523 8.36 4.50 29.58
C GLN A 523 9.39 3.44 29.20
N LYS A 524 9.04 2.14 29.27
CA LYS A 524 9.88 1.06 28.76
C LYS A 524 10.02 1.14 27.25
N THR A 525 8.93 1.43 26.55
CA THR A 525 8.92 1.59 25.09
C THR A 525 9.94 2.65 24.65
N VAL A 526 9.91 3.85 25.23
CA VAL A 526 10.83 4.94 24.84
C VAL A 526 12.29 4.71 25.31
N GLN A 527 12.50 3.88 26.33
CA GLN A 527 13.85 3.45 26.71
C GLN A 527 14.44 2.47 25.69
N LEU A 528 13.60 1.56 25.15
CA LEU A 528 14.00 0.58 24.15
C LEU A 528 14.12 1.19 22.75
N SER A 529 13.32 2.22 22.45
CA SER A 529 13.30 2.92 21.16
C SER A 529 13.27 4.43 21.38
N PRO A 530 14.45 5.08 21.60
CA PRO A 530 14.54 6.50 21.98
C PRO A 530 14.28 7.50 20.84
N ASP A 531 14.08 7.03 19.63
CA ASP A 531 13.72 7.80 18.44
C ASP A 531 12.23 7.63 18.02
N TYR A 532 11.45 6.89 18.80
CA TYR A 532 10.05 6.60 18.51
C TYR A 532 9.14 7.77 18.97
N ALA A 533 8.97 8.79 18.11
CA ALA A 533 8.24 10.03 18.43
C ALA A 533 6.82 9.78 18.94
N LEU A 534 6.08 8.82 18.34
CA LEU A 534 4.71 8.52 18.73
C LEU A 534 4.62 7.88 20.13
N ALA A 535 5.60 7.04 20.50
CA ALA A 535 5.65 6.51 21.86
C ALA A 535 5.90 7.59 22.90
N PHE A 536 6.73 8.60 22.58
CA PHE A 536 6.91 9.78 23.43
C PHE A 536 5.61 10.59 23.53
N PHE A 537 4.88 10.77 22.44
CA PHE A 537 3.59 11.45 22.46
C PHE A 537 2.60 10.75 23.40
N ASN A 538 2.40 9.44 23.23
CA ASN A 538 1.47 8.68 24.05
C ASN A 538 1.91 8.60 25.53
N LEU A 539 3.23 8.54 25.80
CA LEU A 539 3.76 8.66 27.14
C LEU A 539 3.42 10.01 27.77
N GLY A 540 3.62 11.10 27.02
CA GLY A 540 3.26 12.46 27.48
C GLY A 540 1.78 12.60 27.79
N MET A 541 0.91 12.00 26.98
CA MET A 541 -0.53 11.96 27.21
C MET A 541 -0.87 11.15 28.46
N ALA A 542 -0.29 9.96 28.62
CA ALA A 542 -0.50 9.11 29.80
C ALA A 542 -0.01 9.82 31.09
N GLN A 543 1.14 10.47 31.06
CA GLN A 543 1.69 11.27 32.17
C GLN A 543 0.77 12.44 32.54
N ALA A 544 0.24 13.17 31.56
CA ALA A 544 -0.71 14.26 31.79
C ALA A 544 -1.98 13.78 32.50
N HIS A 545 -2.54 12.68 32.03
CA HIS A 545 -3.73 12.06 32.66
C HIS A 545 -3.44 11.43 34.02
N ALA A 546 -2.21 10.96 34.26
CA ALA A 546 -1.73 10.49 35.56
C ALA A 546 -1.43 11.65 36.55
N GLY A 547 -1.58 12.91 36.13
CA GLY A 547 -1.25 14.10 36.94
C GLY A 547 0.24 14.43 37.01
N GLN A 548 1.09 13.78 36.22
CA GLN A 548 2.54 13.99 36.18
C GLN A 548 2.89 15.12 35.20
N ILE A 549 2.38 16.33 35.43
CA ILE A 549 2.38 17.41 34.44
C ILE A 549 3.80 17.84 34.03
N ASP A 550 4.77 17.90 34.95
CA ASP A 550 6.16 18.29 34.63
C ASP A 550 6.83 17.25 33.73
N ALA A 551 6.57 15.96 33.97
CA ALA A 551 7.05 14.87 33.11
C ALA A 551 6.40 14.95 31.74
N ALA A 552 5.08 15.19 31.67
CA ALA A 552 4.34 15.33 30.41
C ALA A 552 4.92 16.48 29.55
N ILE A 553 5.19 17.65 30.14
CA ILE A 553 5.82 18.77 29.44
C ILE A 553 7.16 18.35 28.81
N THR A 554 8.03 17.73 29.60
CA THR A 554 9.34 17.26 29.11
C THR A 554 9.21 16.26 27.99
N THR A 555 8.27 15.33 28.12
CA THR A 555 8.04 14.25 27.15
C THR A 555 7.43 14.78 25.86
N LEU A 556 6.45 15.70 25.92
CA LEU A 556 5.85 16.33 24.75
C LEU A 556 6.86 17.23 24.00
N GLN A 557 7.74 17.93 24.72
CA GLN A 557 8.86 18.65 24.10
C GLN A 557 9.80 17.70 23.36
N LYS A 558 10.07 16.51 23.91
CA LYS A 558 10.86 15.48 23.24
C LYS A 558 10.15 14.95 22.00
N THR A 559 8.84 14.79 22.03
CA THR A 559 8.03 14.47 20.83
C THR A 559 8.28 15.48 19.73
N LEU A 560 8.16 16.78 20.01
CA LEU A 560 8.37 17.86 19.04
C LEU A 560 9.81 17.97 18.53
N GLN A 561 10.81 17.55 19.32
CA GLN A 561 12.19 17.44 18.86
C GLN A 561 12.37 16.31 17.83
N LEU A 562 11.64 15.20 17.98
CA LEU A 562 11.71 14.04 17.11
C LEU A 562 10.82 14.21 15.87
N ASP A 563 9.63 14.80 16.07
CA ASP A 563 8.65 15.10 15.04
C ASP A 563 8.12 16.54 15.23
N GLY A 564 8.75 17.49 14.54
CA GLY A 564 8.40 18.90 14.60
C GLY A 564 7.06 19.24 13.94
N THR A 565 6.40 18.28 13.29
CA THR A 565 5.10 18.45 12.61
C THR A 565 3.92 17.94 13.43
N ASN A 566 4.15 17.42 14.62
CA ASN A 566 3.11 16.88 15.49
C ASN A 566 2.34 18.02 16.20
N PHE A 567 1.26 18.50 15.56
CA PHE A 567 0.42 19.56 16.11
C PHE A 567 -0.31 19.15 17.39
N GLU A 568 -0.65 17.85 17.55
CA GLU A 568 -1.28 17.33 18.77
C GLU A 568 -0.33 17.43 19.96
N ALA A 569 0.95 17.10 19.76
CA ALA A 569 1.95 17.26 20.81
C ALA A 569 2.12 18.74 21.20
N ALA A 570 2.14 19.66 20.23
CA ALA A 570 2.21 21.09 20.49
C ALA A 570 0.96 21.60 21.23
N TYR A 571 -0.23 21.15 20.84
CA TYR A 571 -1.49 21.49 21.49
C TYR A 571 -1.52 21.00 22.94
N ASN A 572 -1.21 19.73 23.18
CA ASN A 572 -1.22 19.14 24.53
C ASN A 572 -0.10 19.70 25.43
N LEU A 573 1.02 20.11 24.86
CA LEU A 573 2.05 20.86 25.57
C LEU A 573 1.50 22.20 26.07
N GLY A 574 0.76 22.94 25.22
CA GLY A 574 0.05 24.16 25.62
C GLY A 574 -0.94 23.92 26.76
N VAL A 575 -1.74 22.86 26.67
CA VAL A 575 -2.68 22.46 27.72
C VAL A 575 -1.94 22.14 29.04
N ALA A 576 -0.84 21.40 28.97
CA ALA A 576 -0.03 21.09 30.16
C ALA A 576 0.54 22.36 30.83
N TYR A 577 0.98 23.36 30.07
CA TYR A 577 1.41 24.66 30.60
C TYR A 577 0.24 25.47 31.22
N ILE A 578 -0.99 25.39 30.62
CA ILE A 578 -2.18 26.01 31.22
C ILE A 578 -2.46 25.39 32.59
N GLN A 579 -2.37 24.08 32.76
CA GLN A 579 -2.57 23.41 34.04
C GLN A 579 -1.57 23.89 35.12
N LYS A 580 -0.37 24.30 34.72
CA LYS A 580 0.64 24.92 35.60
C LYS A 580 0.47 26.42 35.75
N SER A 581 -0.51 27.02 35.07
CA SER A 581 -0.68 28.49 35.00
C SER A 581 0.52 29.25 34.39
N GLU A 582 1.28 28.58 33.52
CA GLU A 582 2.43 29.12 32.80
C GLU A 582 1.97 29.68 31.44
N LEU A 583 1.34 30.87 31.46
CA LEU A 583 0.63 31.44 30.31
C LEU A 583 1.54 31.77 29.11
N GLU A 584 2.78 32.24 29.32
CA GLU A 584 3.66 32.57 28.18
C GLU A 584 4.14 31.30 27.44
N PRO A 585 4.63 30.24 28.11
CA PRO A 585 4.92 28.97 27.45
C PRO A 585 3.70 28.34 26.79
N ALA A 586 2.51 28.44 27.39
CA ALA A 586 1.27 27.94 26.81
C ALA A 586 0.95 28.63 25.48
N ALA A 587 1.00 29.96 25.44
CA ALA A 587 0.74 30.71 24.21
C ALA A 587 1.76 30.38 23.11
N GLU A 588 3.02 30.15 23.45
CA GLU A 588 4.03 29.77 22.48
C GLU A 588 3.76 28.38 21.91
N ALA A 589 3.38 27.39 22.74
CA ALA A 589 3.01 26.05 22.29
C ALA A 589 1.75 26.08 21.38
N PHE A 590 0.74 26.89 21.72
CA PHE A 590 -0.43 27.04 20.86
C PHE A 590 -0.11 27.81 19.57
N ARG A 591 0.82 28.78 19.55
CA ARG A 591 1.33 29.38 18.29
C ARG A 591 2.00 28.33 17.43
N GLN A 592 2.80 27.45 18.01
CA GLN A 592 3.39 26.35 17.27
C GLN A 592 2.29 25.43 16.69
N THR A 593 1.24 25.13 17.45
CA THR A 593 0.09 24.34 17.00
C THR A 593 -0.52 24.95 15.72
N VAL A 594 -0.90 26.23 15.74
CA VAL A 594 -1.54 26.89 14.58
C VAL A 594 -0.57 27.17 13.44
N ALA A 595 0.74 27.20 13.70
CA ALA A 595 1.75 27.27 12.65
C ALA A 595 1.92 25.94 11.91
N ILE A 596 1.80 24.80 12.62
CA ILE A 596 1.85 23.46 12.03
C ILE A 596 0.53 23.16 11.30
N ASP A 597 -0.61 23.41 11.94
CA ASP A 597 -1.94 23.26 11.33
C ASP A 597 -2.76 24.56 11.42
N PRO A 598 -2.69 25.41 10.37
CA PRO A 598 -3.48 26.66 10.30
C PRO A 598 -5.00 26.43 10.13
N GLY A 599 -5.44 25.21 9.90
CA GLY A 599 -6.85 24.82 9.79
C GLY A 599 -7.49 24.37 11.10
N LEU A 600 -6.70 24.22 12.17
CA LEU A 600 -7.17 23.67 13.45
C LEU A 600 -7.90 24.73 14.28
N ALA A 601 -9.24 24.79 14.18
CA ALA A 601 -10.08 25.76 14.90
C ALA A 601 -9.84 25.75 16.42
N ARG A 602 -9.70 24.56 17.06
CA ARG A 602 -9.42 24.44 18.50
C ARG A 602 -8.06 25.02 18.90
N GLY A 603 -7.07 24.97 18.00
CA GLY A 603 -5.75 25.57 18.22
C GLY A 603 -5.83 27.09 18.31
N HIS A 604 -6.51 27.73 17.35
CA HIS A 604 -6.77 29.16 17.35
C HIS A 604 -7.59 29.60 18.58
N ARG A 605 -8.59 28.81 18.97
CA ARG A 605 -9.36 29.07 20.21
C ARG A 605 -8.47 29.03 21.45
N ALA A 606 -7.68 27.97 21.62
CA ALA A 606 -6.82 27.82 22.78
C ALA A 606 -5.77 28.94 22.89
N LEU A 607 -5.18 29.33 21.74
CA LEU A 607 -4.28 30.49 21.69
C LEU A 607 -5.00 31.78 22.10
N GLY A 608 -6.18 32.06 21.50
CA GLY A 608 -6.97 33.25 21.79
C GLY A 608 -7.42 33.32 23.26
N GLU A 609 -7.87 32.24 23.86
CA GLU A 609 -8.24 32.16 25.28
C GLU A 609 -7.00 32.43 26.19
N THR A 610 -5.85 31.89 25.84
CA THR A 610 -4.59 32.12 26.56
C THR A 610 -4.18 33.60 26.48
N LEU A 611 -4.33 34.21 25.30
CA LEU A 611 -4.03 35.65 25.09
C LEU A 611 -4.99 36.56 25.86
N ILE A 612 -6.25 36.19 26.10
CA ILE A 612 -7.17 36.92 26.99
C ILE A 612 -6.57 36.95 28.39
N TYR A 613 -6.12 35.81 28.92
CA TYR A 613 -5.51 35.76 30.27
C TYR A 613 -4.18 36.55 30.36
N GLN A 614 -3.47 36.71 29.26
CA GLN A 614 -2.28 37.57 29.19
C GLN A 614 -2.62 39.05 29.01
N GLY A 615 -3.88 39.44 28.80
CA GLY A 615 -4.32 40.81 28.51
C GLY A 615 -4.02 41.28 27.08
N LYS A 616 -3.58 40.40 26.17
CA LYS A 616 -3.27 40.67 24.76
C LYS A 616 -4.55 40.62 23.91
N LEU A 617 -5.51 41.52 24.20
CA LEU A 617 -6.89 41.43 23.69
C LEU A 617 -7.01 41.58 22.18
N ASP A 618 -6.12 42.37 21.53
CA ASP A 618 -6.16 42.54 20.06
C ASP A 618 -5.76 41.24 19.33
N GLU A 619 -4.70 40.61 19.78
CA GLU A 619 -4.26 39.32 19.26
C GLU A 619 -5.32 38.23 19.54
N ALA A 620 -5.88 38.23 20.77
CA ALA A 620 -6.92 37.27 21.15
C ALA A 620 -8.14 37.33 20.22
N VAL A 621 -8.65 38.54 19.93
CA VAL A 621 -9.79 38.71 19.02
C VAL A 621 -9.44 38.24 17.59
N THR A 622 -8.22 38.47 17.14
CA THR A 622 -7.76 38.01 15.83
C THR A 622 -7.80 36.47 15.72
N GLU A 623 -7.21 35.80 16.69
CA GLU A 623 -7.16 34.33 16.69
C GLU A 623 -8.56 33.70 16.87
N LEU A 624 -9.40 34.29 17.73
CA LEU A 624 -10.75 33.78 17.95
C LEU A 624 -11.70 34.03 16.78
N ARG A 625 -11.53 35.12 16.02
CA ARG A 625 -12.23 35.29 14.74
C ARG A 625 -11.82 34.21 13.75
N ARG A 626 -10.54 33.87 13.69
CA ARG A 626 -10.06 32.77 12.85
C ARG A 626 -10.66 31.43 13.27
N ALA A 627 -10.78 31.16 14.57
CA ALA A 627 -11.46 29.96 15.08
C ALA A 627 -12.94 29.87 14.63
N VAL A 628 -13.67 31.00 14.71
CA VAL A 628 -15.06 31.10 14.23
C VAL A 628 -15.16 30.88 12.72
N GLU A 629 -14.23 31.46 11.92
CA GLU A 629 -14.21 31.24 10.46
C GLU A 629 -14.02 29.76 10.10
N LEU A 630 -13.16 29.05 10.85
CA LEU A 630 -12.86 27.64 10.61
C LEU A 630 -13.98 26.71 11.08
N ALA A 631 -14.67 27.05 12.18
CA ALA A 631 -15.75 26.23 12.74
C ALA A 631 -17.00 27.09 13.10
N PRO A 632 -17.71 27.65 12.11
CA PRO A 632 -18.79 28.62 12.33
C PRO A 632 -20.06 28.01 12.95
N GLN A 633 -20.14 26.69 13.05
CA GLN A 633 -21.28 25.98 13.66
C GLN A 633 -20.96 25.49 15.10
N ASP A 634 -19.74 25.69 15.59
CA ASP A 634 -19.36 25.30 16.96
C ASP A 634 -19.63 26.46 17.92
N PRO A 635 -20.61 26.32 18.88
CA PRO A 635 -20.94 27.37 19.83
C PRO A 635 -19.76 27.81 20.70
N ALA A 636 -18.80 26.91 21.00
CA ALA A 636 -17.66 27.22 21.84
C ALA A 636 -16.70 28.26 21.19
N MET A 637 -16.63 28.31 19.87
CA MET A 637 -15.82 29.32 19.16
C MET A 637 -16.43 30.72 19.35
N HIS A 638 -17.74 30.85 19.20
CA HIS A 638 -18.49 32.09 19.39
C HIS A 638 -18.45 32.55 20.86
N GLU A 639 -18.56 31.64 21.81
CA GLU A 639 -18.44 31.97 23.26
C GLU A 639 -17.07 32.55 23.60
N SER A 640 -15.99 31.95 23.09
CA SER A 640 -14.64 32.42 23.33
C SER A 640 -14.40 33.79 22.70
N LEU A 641 -14.90 34.02 21.47
CA LEU A 641 -14.84 35.32 20.81
C LEU A 641 -15.64 36.39 21.59
N ALA A 642 -16.84 36.07 22.04
CA ALA A 642 -17.65 36.97 22.87
C ALA A 642 -16.93 37.40 24.17
N LYS A 643 -16.24 36.47 24.83
CA LYS A 643 -15.40 36.78 26.02
C LYS A 643 -14.29 37.78 25.70
N ALA A 644 -13.57 37.58 24.59
CA ALA A 644 -12.49 38.50 24.18
C ALA A 644 -13.02 39.90 23.83
N LEU A 645 -14.13 39.95 23.06
CA LEU A 645 -14.79 41.22 22.70
C LEU A 645 -15.30 41.97 23.93
N THR A 646 -15.89 41.25 24.89
CA THR A 646 -16.32 41.84 26.18
C THR A 646 -15.14 42.42 26.95
N ALA A 647 -14.05 41.67 27.07
CA ALA A 647 -12.84 42.12 27.72
C ALA A 647 -12.23 43.37 27.06
N LYS A 648 -12.40 43.49 25.74
CA LYS A 648 -11.97 44.65 24.94
C LYS A 648 -12.93 45.84 24.98
N GLY A 649 -14.13 45.68 25.55
CA GLY A 649 -15.19 46.69 25.61
C GLY A 649 -16.04 46.82 24.35
N LEU A 650 -15.98 45.86 23.44
CA LEU A 650 -16.77 45.80 22.19
C LEU A 650 -18.10 45.10 22.44
N THR A 651 -18.94 45.69 23.32
CA THR A 651 -20.16 45.06 23.84
C THR A 651 -21.17 44.64 22.75
N ALA A 652 -21.36 45.47 21.72
CA ALA A 652 -22.33 45.16 20.66
C ALA A 652 -21.94 43.90 19.85
N GLU A 653 -20.65 43.76 19.53
CA GLU A 653 -20.12 42.56 18.84
C GLU A 653 -20.15 41.35 19.78
N ALA A 654 -19.83 41.54 21.05
CA ALA A 654 -19.89 40.48 22.08
C ALA A 654 -21.31 39.93 22.25
N ASP A 655 -22.33 40.80 22.29
CA ASP A 655 -23.74 40.40 22.38
C ASP A 655 -24.22 39.64 21.12
N GLU A 656 -23.71 40.00 19.95
CA GLU A 656 -24.00 39.27 18.72
C GLU A 656 -23.40 37.84 18.75
N GLU A 657 -22.12 37.70 19.10
CA GLU A 657 -21.48 36.39 19.18
C GLU A 657 -22.09 35.51 20.28
N THR A 658 -22.51 36.12 21.41
CA THR A 658 -23.23 35.41 22.49
C THR A 658 -24.58 34.87 21.99
N ARG A 659 -25.34 35.66 21.20
CA ARG A 659 -26.60 35.20 20.62
C ARG A 659 -26.38 34.06 19.60
N ARG A 660 -25.33 34.13 18.80
CA ARG A 660 -24.96 33.06 17.87
C ARG A 660 -24.66 31.75 18.61
N ALA A 661 -23.82 31.84 19.65
CA ALA A 661 -23.51 30.67 20.48
C ALA A 661 -24.78 30.03 21.07
N GLN A 662 -25.70 30.85 21.60
CA GLN A 662 -27.00 30.38 22.14
C GLN A 662 -27.90 29.73 21.08
N GLN A 663 -27.89 30.24 19.83
CA GLN A 663 -28.69 29.66 18.72
C GLN A 663 -28.12 28.31 18.24
N LEU A 664 -26.82 28.09 18.38
CA LEU A 664 -26.12 26.87 17.97
C LEU A 664 -26.12 25.78 19.04
N THR A 665 -26.39 26.15 20.32
CA THR A 665 -26.46 25.17 21.41
C THR A 665 -27.79 24.40 21.32
N PRO A 666 -27.75 23.07 21.15
CA PRO A 666 -28.99 22.26 21.17
C PRO A 666 -29.70 22.39 22.52
N HIS A 667 -31.02 22.53 22.47
CA HIS A 667 -31.88 22.56 23.68
C HIS A 667 -32.10 21.17 24.25
#